data_eefa5b3041d87069e483d28af55436ed
#
_entry.id   eefa5b3041d87069e483d28af55436ed
#
_cell.length_a   1.000
_cell.length_b   1.000
_cell.length_c   1.000
_cell.angle_alpha   90.00
_cell.angle_beta   90.00
_cell.angle_gamma   90.00
#
_symmetry.space_group_name_H-M   'P 1'
#
loop_
_entity.id
_entity.type
_entity.pdbx_description
1 polymer ?
#
loop_
_entity_poly.entity_id
_entity_poly.type
_entity_poly.pdbx_seq_one_letter_code
_entity_poly.pdbx_strand_id
1 'polypeptide(L)'
;MIVLVSQNILVPIGLLPGVIMTLAISTEQKPLTDEELHLINAYWRAANYLSVGQIYLLDNPLLKEPLTIEHVKPRLLGHWGTTPGLNFIYVHLNRIIKKYDQSAIYIAGPGHGGPGLVANTYLEGTYSEYYPNISQDTEGMKRLFKQFSFPGGIPSHVAPETPGSIHEGGELGYALSHAYGAAFDNPDLLVACVVGDGEAETGPLAASWHSNKFLNPVNDGAVLPILHLNGYKIANPTVLARLEHNELESLFIGYGYKPYFVEGSDPVLMHQQMAATLETVVEEIKGIQREARVHGFTKRPQYPMIILRSPKGWTGPKEVDGKKTEDFWRSHQVPFGELKSKPEHIQLLEQWMKSYKPEELFDENGKFIPELAQLAPTGQRRMGDNPHANGGVLMRALRMPEFDDYAVDVPKPGSVVAEATKVTGKFLRDIMKLNQESRNFRVFGPDETQSNRLDAVFEVTDRTWNAPRIPEDEHLSPDGRVMEILSEHTCQGWLEGYLLTGRHGFFSCYEAFIHIIDSMFNQHAKWLKTTLDIPWRRPVPSLNYLLTSHVWRQDHNGFSHQDPGFIDHVVNKKPEVIRVYLPPDANTLLSVTDHCLRSRHYINVIVAGKQPALQYLDMEAAIKHCTKGIGIWEWASNDKGSEPDVVMACAGDVPTLETLAAVDILRREIPELKVRVVNIVDLMKLQPASEHPHGLSDKDFDSIFTTNKPIIFAYHGYPWLIHRLTYRRTNHNNLHVRGYKEEGTTTTPFDMVVLNDLDRFHLAIDVINRVPHLGSNAAYIKQMLQDKLIEHKLYITEHGEDMPEVRDWTWEDIGAKTDIGHEGS
;
A
#
# COMPACT_ATOMS: atom_id res chain seq x y z
N MET A 1 -15.97 63.95 12.39
CA MET A 1 -17.39 64.26 12.58
C MET A 1 -18.00 62.99 13.20
N ILE A 2 -18.20 63.06 14.50
CA ILE A 2 -18.70 62.00 15.35
C ILE A 2 -20.23 61.97 15.27
N VAL A 3 -20.84 60.84 15.03
CA VAL A 3 -22.24 60.64 15.39
C VAL A 3 -22.32 59.34 16.22
N LEU A 4 -22.49 59.55 17.50
CA LEU A 4 -23.00 58.58 18.47
C LEU A 4 -24.47 58.29 18.22
N VAL A 5 -24.86 57.04 18.11
CA VAL A 5 -26.22 56.59 18.46
C VAL A 5 -26.11 55.35 19.34
N SER A 6 -26.48 55.56 20.59
CA SER A 6 -26.67 54.52 21.60
C SER A 6 -27.96 53.72 21.33
N GLN A 7 -27.90 52.41 21.49
CA GLN A 7 -29.01 51.66 22.12
C GLN A 7 -28.48 50.32 22.64
N ASN A 8 -28.65 50.15 23.94
CA ASN A 8 -28.36 48.93 24.68
C ASN A 8 -29.29 47.81 24.28
N ILE A 9 -28.71 46.73 23.74
CA ILE A 9 -29.33 45.41 23.78
C ILE A 9 -28.32 44.51 24.48
N LEU A 10 -28.57 44.20 25.72
CA LEU A 10 -27.91 43.14 26.48
C LEU A 10 -28.40 41.80 25.89
N VAL A 11 -27.61 41.20 25.01
CA VAL A 11 -27.69 39.79 24.67
C VAL A 11 -26.86 39.08 25.75
N PRO A 12 -27.43 38.11 26.48
CA PRO A 12 -26.63 37.32 27.41
C PRO A 12 -25.62 36.52 26.60
N ILE A 13 -24.36 36.85 26.76
CA ILE A 13 -23.25 35.98 26.30
C ILE A 13 -23.37 34.73 27.14
N GLY A 14 -23.99 33.70 26.57
CA GLY A 14 -23.89 32.33 27.06
C GLY A 14 -22.44 31.98 27.17
N LEU A 15 -21.98 31.70 28.36
CA LEU A 15 -20.69 31.07 28.65
C LEU A 15 -20.53 29.87 27.70
N LEU A 16 -19.61 29.97 26.75
CA LEU A 16 -19.12 28.82 26.01
C LEU A 16 -18.57 27.82 27.05
N PRO A 17 -19.12 26.60 27.13
CA PRO A 17 -18.52 25.59 27.99
C PRO A 17 -17.27 25.08 27.25
N GLY A 18 -16.11 25.30 27.84
CA GLY A 18 -14.90 24.62 27.40
C GLY A 18 -13.64 25.46 27.23
N VAL A 19 -13.31 26.26 28.21
CA VAL A 19 -11.89 26.43 28.53
C VAL A 19 -11.48 25.13 29.24
N ILE A 20 -11.08 24.14 28.46
CA ILE A 20 -10.40 22.97 28.99
C ILE A 20 -9.03 23.49 29.46
N MET A 21 -8.92 23.66 30.77
CA MET A 21 -7.59 23.78 31.38
C MET A 21 -6.84 22.52 30.97
N THR A 22 -5.78 22.72 30.16
CA THR A 22 -4.75 21.70 29.96
C THR A 22 -4.33 21.26 31.34
N LEU A 23 -4.65 20.04 31.75
CA LEU A 23 -4.04 19.43 32.92
C LEU A 23 -2.57 19.21 32.56
N ALA A 24 -1.74 20.23 32.76
CA ALA A 24 -0.35 19.96 33.04
C ALA A 24 -0.36 18.96 34.17
N ILE A 25 -0.02 17.70 33.89
CA ILE A 25 0.13 16.67 34.94
C ILE A 25 1.10 17.32 35.94
N SER A 26 0.60 17.54 37.16
CA SER A 26 1.36 18.25 38.18
C SER A 26 2.75 17.60 38.27
N THR A 27 3.81 18.41 38.24
CA THR A 27 5.21 17.96 38.46
C THR A 27 5.39 17.27 39.83
N GLU A 28 4.34 17.24 40.66
CA GLU A 28 4.31 16.57 41.98
C GLU A 28 3.92 15.10 41.88
N GLN A 29 3.32 14.61 40.76
CA GLN A 29 3.01 13.20 40.61
C GLN A 29 4.29 12.43 40.26
N LYS A 30 4.74 11.58 41.18
CA LYS A 30 5.84 10.65 41.00
C LYS A 30 5.30 9.22 40.87
N PRO A 31 4.80 8.81 39.68
CA PRO A 31 4.20 7.47 39.52
C PRO A 31 5.25 6.35 39.59
N LEU A 32 6.54 6.68 39.35
CA LEU A 32 7.64 5.74 39.50
C LEU A 32 8.28 5.90 40.86
N THR A 33 8.44 4.76 41.56
CA THR A 33 9.35 4.69 42.71
C THR A 33 10.79 4.95 42.29
N ASP A 34 11.69 5.23 43.25
CA ASP A 34 13.10 5.44 42.96
C ASP A 34 13.73 4.16 42.32
N GLU A 35 13.30 2.99 42.70
CA GLU A 35 13.72 1.71 42.16
C GLU A 35 13.22 1.54 40.70
N GLU A 36 11.93 1.74 40.45
CA GLU A 36 11.36 1.68 39.08
C GLU A 36 12.03 2.69 38.16
N LEU A 37 12.25 3.92 38.64
CA LEU A 37 12.94 4.95 37.88
C LEU A 37 14.36 4.53 37.52
N HIS A 38 15.11 3.96 38.48
CA HIS A 38 16.46 3.45 38.25
C HIS A 38 16.46 2.35 37.18
N LEU A 39 15.56 1.37 37.29
CA LEU A 39 15.44 0.26 36.32
C LEU A 39 15.06 0.75 34.93
N ILE A 40 14.05 1.59 34.79
CA ILE A 40 13.61 2.14 33.50
C ILE A 40 14.73 2.95 32.83
N ASN A 41 15.40 3.80 33.59
CA ASN A 41 16.52 4.61 33.07
C ASN A 41 17.70 3.69 32.67
N ALA A 42 17.98 2.62 33.42
CA ALA A 42 19.02 1.67 33.04
C ALA A 42 18.67 0.90 31.77
N TYR A 43 17.42 0.44 31.60
CA TYR A 43 16.96 -0.19 30.37
C TYR A 43 17.10 0.75 29.16
N TRP A 44 16.68 2.02 29.29
CA TRP A 44 16.83 3.02 28.25
C TRP A 44 18.30 3.27 27.88
N ARG A 45 19.21 3.32 28.88
CA ARG A 45 20.66 3.42 28.66
C ARG A 45 21.19 2.19 27.90
N ALA A 46 20.69 1.00 28.22
CA ALA A 46 21.07 -0.23 27.51
C ALA A 46 20.64 -0.20 26.04
N ALA A 47 19.41 0.22 25.74
CA ALA A 47 18.94 0.38 24.36
C ALA A 47 19.76 1.43 23.60
N ASN A 48 20.10 2.55 24.23
CA ASN A 48 20.95 3.58 23.64
C ASN A 48 22.38 3.06 23.39
N TYR A 49 22.97 2.37 24.35
CA TYR A 49 24.29 1.75 24.22
C TYR A 49 24.36 0.79 23.04
N LEU A 50 23.39 -0.15 22.96
CA LEU A 50 23.30 -1.09 21.84
C LEU A 50 23.07 -0.38 20.50
N SER A 51 22.33 0.71 20.50
CA SER A 51 22.09 1.50 19.28
C SER A 51 23.37 2.16 18.77
N VAL A 52 24.17 2.75 19.68
CA VAL A 52 25.48 3.33 19.32
C VAL A 52 26.43 2.24 18.84
N GLY A 53 26.49 1.09 19.55
CA GLY A 53 27.31 -0.04 19.14
C GLY A 53 26.99 -0.55 17.74
N GLN A 54 25.70 -0.66 17.39
CA GLN A 54 25.25 -1.03 16.04
C GLN A 54 25.74 -0.05 14.96
N ILE A 55 25.77 1.23 15.26
CA ILE A 55 26.24 2.25 14.30
C ILE A 55 27.75 2.17 14.10
N TYR A 56 28.53 1.97 15.18
CA TYR A 56 29.97 2.20 15.16
C TYR A 56 30.83 0.93 15.21
N LEU A 57 30.44 -0.10 15.97
CA LEU A 57 31.38 -1.13 16.38
C LEU A 57 31.33 -2.43 15.54
N LEU A 58 32.48 -3.02 15.33
CA LEU A 58 32.68 -4.40 14.85
C LEU A 58 33.05 -5.34 15.98
N ASP A 59 33.80 -4.87 16.96
CA ASP A 59 34.39 -5.67 18.06
C ASP A 59 34.41 -4.87 19.37
N ASN A 60 34.87 -5.49 20.45
CA ASN A 60 34.95 -4.91 21.80
C ASN A 60 33.60 -4.39 22.32
N PRO A 61 32.51 -5.19 22.25
CA PRO A 61 31.14 -4.70 22.51
C PRO A 61 30.88 -4.29 23.96
N LEU A 62 31.74 -4.67 24.90
CA LEU A 62 31.65 -4.31 26.32
C LEU A 62 32.75 -3.30 26.77
N LEU A 63 33.52 -2.73 25.84
CA LEU A 63 34.61 -1.79 26.11
C LEU A 63 35.62 -2.32 27.16
N LYS A 64 35.92 -3.63 27.12
CA LYS A 64 36.86 -4.27 28.02
C LYS A 64 38.31 -3.78 27.87
N GLU A 65 38.61 -3.23 26.72
CA GLU A 65 39.88 -2.57 26.41
C GLU A 65 39.61 -1.23 25.74
N PRO A 66 40.57 -0.27 25.68
CA PRO A 66 40.40 0.99 25.02
C PRO A 66 40.01 0.81 23.54
N LEU A 67 39.09 1.63 23.02
CA LEU A 67 38.71 1.58 21.62
C LEU A 67 39.88 1.94 20.70
N THR A 68 40.02 1.15 19.64
CA THR A 68 40.96 1.41 18.55
C THR A 68 40.18 1.44 17.22
N ILE A 69 40.85 1.87 16.15
CA ILE A 69 40.21 1.95 14.83
C ILE A 69 39.80 0.56 14.29
N GLU A 70 40.48 -0.50 14.73
CA GLU A 70 40.18 -1.89 14.37
C GLU A 70 38.85 -2.37 14.94
N HIS A 71 38.40 -1.80 16.06
CA HIS A 71 37.11 -2.09 16.66
C HIS A 71 35.97 -1.40 15.94
N VAL A 72 36.22 -0.45 15.02
CA VAL A 72 35.23 0.42 14.40
C VAL A 72 34.95 -0.02 12.97
N LYS A 73 33.69 0.13 12.53
CA LYS A 73 33.29 -0.16 11.16
C LYS A 73 34.02 0.73 10.15
N PRO A 74 34.41 0.18 8.99
CA PRO A 74 35.04 0.97 7.92
C PRO A 74 34.10 2.00 7.27
N ARG A 75 32.79 1.78 7.34
CA ARG A 75 31.71 2.67 6.89
C ARG A 75 30.74 2.86 8.04
N LEU A 76 30.54 4.09 8.45
CA LEU A 76 29.65 4.45 9.54
C LEU A 76 28.30 4.86 8.96
N LEU A 77 27.29 4.06 9.19
CA LEU A 77 25.93 4.24 8.66
C LEU A 77 24.91 4.02 9.79
N GLY A 78 23.96 4.93 9.88
CA GLY A 78 22.89 4.90 10.87
C GLY A 78 22.45 6.31 11.25
N HIS A 79 21.37 6.41 12.01
CA HIS A 79 20.80 7.69 12.40
C HIS A 79 20.58 7.71 13.91
N TRP A 80 21.43 8.49 14.58
CA TRP A 80 21.34 8.65 16.03
C TRP A 80 20.19 9.56 16.45
N GLY A 81 19.94 10.62 15.66
CA GLY A 81 19.13 11.76 16.06
C GLY A 81 17.74 11.45 16.65
N THR A 82 17.02 10.51 16.09
CA THR A 82 15.68 10.09 16.57
C THR A 82 15.73 8.88 17.50
N THR A 83 16.79 8.09 17.45
CA THR A 83 16.91 6.79 18.13
C THR A 83 16.70 6.87 19.65
N PRO A 84 17.25 7.83 20.39
CA PRO A 84 17.07 7.90 21.86
C PRO A 84 15.60 8.11 22.28
N GLY A 85 14.85 8.92 21.52
CA GLY A 85 13.42 9.13 21.76
C GLY A 85 12.59 7.88 21.45
N LEU A 86 12.92 7.15 20.37
CA LEU A 86 12.29 5.85 20.08
C LEU A 86 12.52 4.85 21.19
N ASN A 87 13.75 4.73 21.69
CA ASN A 87 14.12 3.87 22.82
C ASN A 87 13.37 4.26 24.10
N PHE A 88 13.25 5.57 24.35
CA PHE A 88 12.53 6.11 25.49
C PHE A 88 11.05 5.72 25.47
N ILE A 89 10.39 5.86 24.34
CA ILE A 89 8.99 5.47 24.19
C ILE A 89 8.83 3.95 24.39
N TYR A 90 9.72 3.15 23.79
CA TYR A 90 9.64 1.68 23.83
C TYR A 90 9.69 1.14 25.26
N VAL A 91 10.64 1.59 26.07
CA VAL A 91 10.77 1.11 27.48
C VAL A 91 9.55 1.47 28.33
N HIS A 92 8.96 2.64 28.11
CA HIS A 92 7.72 3.02 28.82
C HIS A 92 6.51 2.22 28.36
N LEU A 93 6.44 1.84 27.09
CA LEU A 93 5.41 0.93 26.59
C LEU A 93 5.56 -0.47 27.20
N ASN A 94 6.77 -0.99 27.36
CA ASN A 94 7.02 -2.26 28.07
C ASN A 94 6.40 -2.24 29.49
N ARG A 95 6.59 -1.14 30.21
CA ARG A 95 5.99 -0.95 31.54
C ARG A 95 4.45 -1.00 31.50
N ILE A 96 3.85 -0.30 30.55
CA ILE A 96 2.39 -0.24 30.37
C ILE A 96 1.81 -1.60 29.96
N ILE A 97 2.45 -2.30 29.03
CA ILE A 97 2.06 -3.63 28.60
C ILE A 97 2.01 -4.59 29.80
N LYS A 98 3.03 -4.57 30.64
CA LYS A 98 3.06 -5.40 31.85
C LYS A 98 2.01 -5.00 32.88
N LYS A 99 1.87 -3.70 33.15
CA LYS A 99 0.93 -3.18 34.16
C LYS A 99 -0.53 -3.53 33.82
N TYR A 100 -0.89 -3.48 32.56
CA TYR A 100 -2.27 -3.62 32.10
C TYR A 100 -2.55 -4.92 31.34
N ASP A 101 -1.59 -5.81 31.22
CA ASP A 101 -1.62 -7.02 30.36
C ASP A 101 -2.08 -6.68 28.92
N GLN A 102 -1.59 -5.56 28.38
CA GLN A 102 -2.03 -5.01 27.10
C GLN A 102 -1.36 -5.74 25.93
N SER A 103 -2.13 -6.14 24.91
CA SER A 103 -1.56 -6.49 23.61
C SER A 103 -1.20 -5.22 22.86
N ALA A 104 0.06 -5.07 22.45
CA ALA A 104 0.51 -3.88 21.73
C ALA A 104 1.53 -4.20 20.65
N ILE A 105 1.53 -3.38 19.58
CA ILE A 105 2.60 -3.34 18.58
C ILE A 105 3.15 -1.92 18.48
N TYR A 106 4.39 -1.82 17.98
CA TYR A 106 5.13 -0.57 17.88
C TYR A 106 5.39 -0.22 16.41
N ILE A 107 4.95 0.94 15.97
CA ILE A 107 5.24 1.47 14.64
C ILE A 107 6.18 2.67 14.78
N ALA A 108 7.39 2.54 14.22
CA ALA A 108 8.35 3.62 14.14
C ALA A 108 8.21 4.35 12.80
N GLY A 109 7.45 5.44 12.75
CA GLY A 109 7.33 6.28 11.57
C GLY A 109 8.69 6.84 11.12
N PRO A 110 9.53 7.41 12.01
CA PRO A 110 10.90 7.71 11.65
C PRO A 110 11.76 6.43 11.60
N GLY A 111 11.53 5.59 10.58
CA GLY A 111 12.15 4.27 10.44
C GLY A 111 13.68 4.29 10.33
N HIS A 112 14.28 5.46 10.04
CA HIS A 112 15.73 5.65 10.12
C HIS A 112 16.28 5.47 11.55
N GLY A 113 15.44 5.49 12.59
CA GLY A 113 15.80 5.04 13.95
C GLY A 113 15.86 3.53 14.15
N GLY A 114 16.08 2.75 13.09
CA GLY A 114 16.17 1.29 13.10
C GLY A 114 17.06 0.69 14.19
N PRO A 115 18.21 1.29 14.54
CA PRO A 115 19.04 0.76 15.63
C PRO A 115 18.29 0.63 16.95
N GLY A 116 17.35 1.54 17.21
CA GLY A 116 16.55 1.50 18.43
C GLY A 116 15.59 0.31 18.48
N LEU A 117 14.90 0.01 17.39
CA LEU A 117 13.98 -1.14 17.37
C LEU A 117 14.75 -2.45 17.49
N VAL A 118 15.87 -2.61 16.77
CA VAL A 118 16.74 -3.77 16.87
C VAL A 118 17.28 -3.93 18.31
N ALA A 119 17.73 -2.84 18.95
CA ALA A 119 18.22 -2.87 20.32
C ALA A 119 17.14 -3.34 21.30
N ASN A 120 15.92 -2.80 21.20
CA ASN A 120 14.84 -3.16 22.11
C ASN A 120 14.35 -4.59 21.91
N THR A 121 14.21 -5.07 20.67
CA THR A 121 13.83 -6.47 20.41
C THR A 121 14.92 -7.46 20.83
N TYR A 122 16.19 -7.05 20.82
CA TYR A 122 17.29 -7.82 21.39
C TYR A 122 17.21 -7.87 22.93
N LEU A 123 16.99 -6.74 23.61
CA LEU A 123 16.89 -6.68 25.07
C LEU A 123 15.70 -7.48 25.61
N GLU A 124 14.58 -7.51 24.94
CA GLU A 124 13.41 -8.31 25.32
C GLU A 124 13.54 -9.81 24.99
N GLY A 125 14.61 -10.19 24.30
CA GLY A 125 14.94 -11.58 23.94
C GLY A 125 14.38 -12.06 22.61
N THR A 126 13.39 -11.37 22.02
CA THR A 126 12.74 -11.79 20.78
C THR A 126 13.72 -11.93 19.62
N TYR A 127 14.65 -10.98 19.49
CA TYR A 127 15.63 -11.01 18.40
C TYR A 127 16.46 -12.30 18.39
N SER A 128 16.95 -12.71 19.58
CA SER A 128 17.76 -13.92 19.73
C SER A 128 16.95 -15.22 19.57
N GLU A 129 15.66 -15.20 19.84
CA GLU A 129 14.76 -16.34 19.57
C GLU A 129 14.58 -16.59 18.07
N TYR A 130 14.43 -15.53 17.27
CA TYR A 130 14.33 -15.63 15.81
C TYR A 130 15.67 -15.83 15.12
N TYR A 131 16.76 -15.31 15.71
CA TYR A 131 18.13 -15.39 15.20
C TYR A 131 19.09 -15.95 16.26
N PRO A 132 19.09 -17.28 16.50
CA PRO A 132 19.86 -17.88 17.59
C PRO A 132 21.38 -17.66 17.55
N ASN A 133 21.91 -17.32 16.36
CA ASN A 133 23.31 -16.95 16.19
C ASN A 133 23.65 -15.55 16.75
N ILE A 134 22.62 -14.76 17.09
CA ILE A 134 22.74 -13.46 17.76
C ILE A 134 22.24 -13.64 19.20
N SER A 135 23.01 -14.39 19.96
CA SER A 135 22.72 -14.75 21.36
C SER A 135 22.87 -13.53 22.30
N GLN A 136 22.21 -13.60 23.45
CA GLN A 136 22.38 -12.58 24.50
C GLN A 136 23.65 -12.81 25.33
N ASP A 137 24.79 -12.64 24.67
CA ASP A 137 26.14 -12.73 25.24
C ASP A 137 27.11 -11.85 24.44
N THR A 138 28.38 -11.80 24.83
CA THR A 138 29.41 -10.97 24.18
C THR A 138 29.54 -11.26 22.68
N GLU A 139 29.49 -12.54 22.26
CA GLU A 139 29.63 -12.92 20.86
C GLU A 139 28.37 -12.58 20.06
N GLY A 140 27.17 -12.78 20.62
CA GLY A 140 25.93 -12.37 20.02
C GLY A 140 25.84 -10.85 19.89
N MET A 141 26.26 -10.10 20.91
CA MET A 141 26.29 -8.63 20.87
C MET A 141 27.26 -8.11 19.79
N LYS A 142 28.41 -8.74 19.64
CA LYS A 142 29.36 -8.44 18.56
C LYS A 142 28.75 -8.66 17.18
N ARG A 143 28.02 -9.77 16.99
CA ARG A 143 27.33 -10.06 15.75
C ARG A 143 26.15 -9.09 15.50
N LEU A 144 25.41 -8.72 16.53
CA LEU A 144 24.36 -7.71 16.48
C LEU A 144 24.91 -6.36 15.98
N PHE A 145 26.03 -5.92 16.51
CA PHE A 145 26.68 -4.69 16.09
C PHE A 145 27.17 -4.79 14.65
N LYS A 146 27.88 -5.86 14.32
CA LYS A 146 28.46 -6.06 13.00
C LYS A 146 27.42 -6.07 11.89
N GLN A 147 26.29 -6.78 12.06
CA GLN A 147 25.29 -6.96 10.98
C GLN A 147 24.59 -5.68 10.56
N PHE A 148 24.46 -4.69 11.46
CA PHE A 148 23.74 -3.47 11.19
C PHE A 148 24.43 -2.62 10.11
N SER A 149 23.73 -2.31 9.02
CA SER A 149 24.27 -1.59 7.84
C SER A 149 25.59 -2.15 7.30
N PHE A 150 25.73 -3.48 7.31
CA PHE A 150 26.92 -4.17 6.87
C PHE A 150 26.57 -5.16 5.74
N PRO A 151 27.47 -5.42 4.78
CA PRO A 151 27.23 -6.39 3.73
C PRO A 151 26.80 -7.76 4.25
N GLY A 152 25.67 -8.27 3.79
CA GLY A 152 25.07 -9.53 4.26
C GLY A 152 24.35 -9.46 5.60
N GLY A 153 24.18 -8.26 6.17
CA GLY A 153 23.43 -8.00 7.38
C GLY A 153 22.06 -7.35 7.11
N ILE A 154 21.62 -6.52 8.06
CA ILE A 154 20.34 -5.83 8.01
C ILE A 154 20.50 -4.35 7.60
N PRO A 155 19.46 -3.71 7.01
CA PRO A 155 19.52 -2.30 6.63
C PRO A 155 19.53 -1.36 7.85
N SER A 156 19.84 -0.07 7.59
CA SER A 156 19.89 0.97 8.65
C SER A 156 18.51 1.47 9.09
N HIS A 157 17.48 1.16 8.33
CA HIS A 157 16.10 1.49 8.64
C HIS A 157 15.38 0.28 9.22
N VAL A 158 14.24 0.53 9.85
CA VAL A 158 13.34 -0.55 10.25
C VAL A 158 12.98 -1.37 9.02
N ALA A 159 13.05 -2.70 9.13
CA ALA A 159 12.88 -3.59 7.99
C ALA A 159 12.18 -4.89 8.40
N PRO A 160 11.70 -5.69 7.44
CA PRO A 160 11.03 -6.96 7.72
C PRO A 160 11.85 -7.94 8.55
N GLU A 161 13.18 -7.86 8.48
CA GLU A 161 14.12 -8.67 9.25
C GLU A 161 14.05 -8.40 10.76
N THR A 162 13.60 -7.20 11.17
CA THR A 162 13.44 -6.87 12.59
C THR A 162 12.08 -7.35 13.10
N PRO A 163 12.04 -8.26 14.11
CA PRO A 163 10.78 -8.69 14.70
C PRO A 163 9.97 -7.52 15.25
N GLY A 164 8.63 -7.62 15.21
CA GLY A 164 7.73 -6.63 15.79
C GLY A 164 7.33 -5.48 14.87
N SER A 165 7.96 -5.31 13.71
CA SER A 165 7.58 -4.26 12.76
C SER A 165 6.65 -4.74 11.66
N ILE A 166 5.69 -3.89 11.28
CA ILE A 166 4.86 -3.99 10.08
C ILE A 166 5.06 -2.78 9.15
N HIS A 167 5.98 -1.88 9.49
CA HIS A 167 6.19 -0.62 8.78
C HIS A 167 7.69 -0.35 8.63
N GLU A 168 8.13 0.00 7.42
CA GLU A 168 9.55 0.23 7.12
C GLU A 168 9.98 1.66 7.49
N GLY A 169 9.19 2.67 7.18
CA GLY A 169 9.43 4.05 7.59
C GLY A 169 10.66 4.73 6.98
N GLY A 170 11.19 4.22 5.89
CA GLY A 170 12.21 4.91 5.10
C GLY A 170 11.57 5.97 4.20
N GLU A 171 10.44 5.64 3.61
CA GLU A 171 9.53 6.61 3.03
C GLU A 171 8.58 7.12 4.11
N LEU A 172 8.58 8.43 4.32
CA LEU A 172 7.82 9.07 5.39
C LEU A 172 6.40 9.42 4.93
N GLY A 173 5.44 9.33 5.84
CA GLY A 173 4.10 9.89 5.67
C GLY A 173 2.94 8.93 5.83
N TYR A 174 3.13 7.64 5.94
CA TYR A 174 2.02 6.69 6.07
C TYR A 174 2.06 5.78 7.31
N ALA A 175 2.95 6.07 8.27
CA ALA A 175 3.01 5.35 9.53
C ALA A 175 1.66 5.36 10.28
N LEU A 176 1.01 6.52 10.33
CA LEU A 176 -0.25 6.68 11.06
C LEU A 176 -1.42 5.97 10.36
N SER A 177 -1.52 6.01 9.04
CA SER A 177 -2.54 5.23 8.30
C SER A 177 -2.33 3.72 8.45
N HIS A 178 -1.08 3.23 8.41
CA HIS A 178 -0.75 1.84 8.75
C HIS A 178 -1.22 1.46 10.17
N ALA A 179 -0.99 2.34 11.14
CA ALA A 179 -1.40 2.09 12.52
C ALA A 179 -2.92 1.93 12.65
N TYR A 180 -3.69 2.78 11.98
CA TYR A 180 -5.15 2.65 11.95
C TYR A 180 -5.61 1.39 11.24
N GLY A 181 -5.00 1.07 10.09
CA GLY A 181 -5.25 -0.19 9.38
C GLY A 181 -5.02 -1.41 10.27
N ALA A 182 -3.92 -1.42 11.04
CA ALA A 182 -3.61 -2.48 11.98
C ALA A 182 -4.61 -2.57 13.16
N ALA A 183 -5.21 -1.46 13.57
CA ALA A 183 -6.18 -1.42 14.65
C ALA A 183 -7.58 -1.92 14.22
N PHE A 184 -7.95 -1.79 12.95
CA PHE A 184 -9.28 -2.22 12.48
C PHE A 184 -9.50 -3.71 12.71
N ASP A 185 -10.65 -4.04 13.33
CA ASP A 185 -11.08 -5.40 13.66
C ASP A 185 -10.13 -6.19 14.59
N ASN A 186 -9.25 -5.50 15.32
CA ASN A 186 -8.35 -6.07 16.33
C ASN A 186 -8.64 -5.44 17.71
N PRO A 187 -9.78 -5.75 18.35
CA PRO A 187 -10.35 -4.99 19.47
C PRO A 187 -9.44 -4.88 20.70
N ASP A 188 -8.54 -5.83 20.92
CA ASP A 188 -7.65 -5.85 22.09
C ASP A 188 -6.26 -5.27 21.81
N LEU A 189 -6.02 -4.85 20.55
CA LEU A 189 -4.72 -4.33 20.13
C LEU A 189 -4.61 -2.83 20.40
N LEU A 190 -3.51 -2.44 21.03
CA LEU A 190 -3.04 -1.06 21.09
C LEU A 190 -1.90 -0.89 20.08
N VAL A 191 -2.06 0.00 19.10
CA VAL A 191 -1.01 0.34 18.15
C VAL A 191 -0.36 1.64 18.59
N ALA A 192 0.84 1.55 19.17
CA ALA A 192 1.65 2.72 19.47
C ALA A 192 2.38 3.18 18.18
N CYS A 193 1.99 4.31 17.66
CA CYS A 193 2.54 4.87 16.43
C CYS A 193 3.37 6.12 16.72
N VAL A 194 4.69 6.00 16.58
CA VAL A 194 5.56 7.18 16.67
C VAL A 194 5.56 7.87 15.32
N VAL A 195 5.16 9.13 15.31
CA VAL A 195 5.21 10.01 14.15
C VAL A 195 6.38 10.98 14.34
N GLY A 196 7.30 11.01 13.38
CA GLY A 196 8.38 12.01 13.39
C GLY A 196 7.84 13.39 13.02
N ASP A 197 8.43 14.44 13.62
CA ASP A 197 8.02 15.82 13.33
C ASP A 197 8.28 16.23 11.87
N GLY A 198 9.33 15.71 11.25
CA GLY A 198 9.56 15.85 9.81
C GLY A 198 8.57 15.06 8.97
N GLU A 199 8.19 13.86 9.40
CA GLU A 199 7.16 13.05 8.76
C GLU A 199 5.79 13.76 8.79
N ALA A 200 5.49 14.46 9.87
CA ALA A 200 4.25 15.22 10.03
C ALA A 200 4.07 16.36 9.02
N GLU A 201 5.14 16.75 8.30
CA GLU A 201 5.06 17.73 7.20
C GLU A 201 4.59 17.12 5.87
N THR A 202 4.53 15.80 5.75
CA THR A 202 4.14 15.15 4.50
C THR A 202 2.63 15.23 4.26
N GLY A 203 2.22 15.36 2.99
CA GLY A 203 0.80 15.37 2.62
C GLY A 203 0.05 14.10 3.06
N PRO A 204 0.60 12.88 2.86
CA PRO A 204 -0.05 11.65 3.30
C PRO A 204 -0.32 11.61 4.80
N LEU A 205 0.63 12.06 5.64
CA LEU A 205 0.41 12.07 7.07
C LEU A 205 -0.62 13.11 7.50
N ALA A 206 -0.63 14.28 6.87
CA ALA A 206 -1.60 15.34 7.17
C ALA A 206 -3.06 14.85 6.99
N ALA A 207 -3.35 14.08 5.95
CA ALA A 207 -4.65 13.45 5.75
C ALA A 207 -4.91 12.33 6.77
N SER A 208 -3.88 11.59 7.18
CA SER A 208 -4.00 10.44 8.08
C SER A 208 -4.48 10.79 9.49
N TRP A 209 -4.31 12.03 9.96
CA TRP A 209 -4.87 12.49 11.22
C TRP A 209 -6.40 12.38 11.28
N HIS A 210 -7.09 12.34 10.14
CA HIS A 210 -8.54 12.14 10.08
C HIS A 210 -8.97 10.69 10.35
N SER A 211 -8.05 9.73 10.37
CA SER A 211 -8.37 8.29 10.54
C SER A 211 -9.12 7.98 11.85
N ASN A 212 -9.00 8.81 12.87
CA ASN A 212 -9.76 8.66 14.12
C ASN A 212 -11.29 8.79 13.96
N LYS A 213 -11.78 9.30 12.80
CA LYS A 213 -13.21 9.36 12.45
C LYS A 213 -13.73 8.04 11.86
N PHE A 214 -12.84 7.07 11.64
CA PHE A 214 -13.15 5.78 11.04
C PHE A 214 -12.90 4.59 11.99
N LEU A 215 -12.46 4.85 13.21
CA LEU A 215 -12.18 3.84 14.23
C LEU A 215 -13.39 3.64 15.13
N ASN A 216 -13.92 2.41 15.19
CA ASN A 216 -15.05 2.04 16.04
C ASN A 216 -14.54 1.38 17.33
N PRO A 217 -14.62 2.03 18.51
CA PRO A 217 -14.07 1.49 19.76
C PRO A 217 -14.80 0.23 20.27
N VAL A 218 -15.94 -0.14 19.67
CA VAL A 218 -16.65 -1.39 20.00
C VAL A 218 -15.89 -2.59 19.45
N ASN A 219 -15.48 -2.54 18.19
CA ASN A 219 -14.97 -3.68 17.41
C ASN A 219 -13.52 -3.54 16.97
N ASP A 220 -12.98 -2.33 17.01
CA ASP A 220 -11.61 -2.03 16.63
C ASP A 220 -10.69 -1.92 17.86
N GLY A 221 -9.40 -1.99 17.63
CA GLY A 221 -8.37 -1.68 18.60
C GLY A 221 -8.28 -0.19 18.90
N ALA A 222 -7.14 0.24 19.41
CA ALA A 222 -6.85 1.65 19.61
C ALA A 222 -5.51 2.01 18.96
N VAL A 223 -5.42 3.24 18.47
CA VAL A 223 -4.15 3.85 18.03
C VAL A 223 -3.76 4.92 19.04
N LEU A 224 -2.52 4.88 19.52
CA LEU A 224 -1.89 5.93 20.31
C LEU A 224 -0.83 6.62 19.44
N PRO A 225 -1.16 7.76 18.81
CA PRO A 225 -0.15 8.56 18.13
C PRO A 225 0.78 9.22 19.15
N ILE A 226 2.09 9.13 18.91
CA ILE A 226 3.12 9.79 19.70
C ILE A 226 3.95 10.65 18.74
N LEU A 227 3.69 11.95 18.71
CA LEU A 227 4.48 12.89 17.93
C LEU A 227 5.84 13.11 18.61
N HIS A 228 6.91 12.58 18.02
CA HIS A 228 8.27 12.79 18.48
C HIS A 228 8.81 14.09 17.88
N LEU A 229 8.70 15.16 18.65
CA LEU A 229 9.05 16.51 18.28
C LEU A 229 10.49 16.82 18.70
N ASN A 230 11.48 16.43 17.90
CA ASN A 230 12.90 16.64 18.19
C ASN A 230 13.48 17.90 17.53
N GLY A 231 12.71 18.60 16.73
CA GLY A 231 12.97 19.94 16.25
C GLY A 231 13.65 20.05 14.90
N TYR A 232 14.25 19.01 14.36
CA TYR A 232 15.05 19.09 13.14
C TYR A 232 14.87 17.90 12.21
N LYS A 233 14.92 18.19 10.91
CA LYS A 233 15.08 17.23 9.81
C LYS A 233 16.56 16.89 9.58
N ILE A 234 16.96 16.57 8.35
CA ILE A 234 18.35 16.29 7.97
C ILE A 234 19.26 17.52 8.17
N ALA A 235 18.77 18.70 7.80
CA ALA A 235 19.56 19.95 7.84
C ALA A 235 18.75 21.17 8.31
N ASN A 236 17.43 21.07 8.37
CA ASN A 236 16.53 22.21 8.67
C ASN A 236 15.65 21.91 9.90
N PRO A 237 15.16 22.96 10.59
CA PRO A 237 14.11 22.79 11.59
C PRO A 237 12.83 22.27 10.97
N THR A 238 12.02 21.61 11.79
CA THR A 238 10.66 21.19 11.40
C THR A 238 9.66 22.31 11.65
N VAL A 239 8.59 22.33 10.85
CA VAL A 239 7.54 23.36 10.97
C VAL A 239 6.87 23.27 12.34
N LEU A 240 6.45 22.08 12.75
CA LEU A 240 5.73 21.88 14.02
C LEU A 240 6.57 22.25 15.25
N ALA A 241 7.89 22.11 15.20
CA ALA A 241 8.77 22.48 16.30
C ALA A 241 8.88 24.01 16.49
N ARG A 242 8.44 24.79 15.52
CA ARG A 242 8.46 26.27 15.57
C ARG A 242 7.09 26.88 15.89
N LEU A 243 6.06 26.04 16.06
CA LEU A 243 4.76 26.49 16.55
C LEU A 243 4.82 26.73 18.07
N GLU A 244 4.09 27.74 18.51
CA GLU A 244 3.87 27.96 19.93
C GLU A 244 3.03 26.83 20.54
N HIS A 245 3.20 26.60 21.84
CA HIS A 245 2.55 25.47 22.54
C HIS A 245 1.02 25.44 22.32
N ASN A 246 0.33 26.55 22.51
CA ASN A 246 -1.11 26.69 22.34
C ASN A 246 -1.58 26.53 20.89
N GLU A 247 -0.75 26.91 19.92
CA GLU A 247 -1.02 26.72 18.50
C GLU A 247 -0.96 25.24 18.13
N LEU A 248 0.10 24.54 18.59
CA LEU A 248 0.28 23.11 18.39
C LEU A 248 -0.85 22.30 19.07
N GLU A 249 -1.22 22.65 20.29
CA GLU A 249 -2.34 22.05 21.02
C GLU A 249 -3.66 22.21 20.23
N SER A 250 -3.94 23.43 19.77
CA SER A 250 -5.15 23.75 19.00
C SER A 250 -5.24 22.97 17.69
N LEU A 251 -4.11 22.76 17.01
CA LEU A 251 -4.02 21.96 15.79
C LEU A 251 -4.54 20.53 16.01
N PHE A 252 -4.04 19.86 17.05
CA PHE A 252 -4.42 18.47 17.30
C PHE A 252 -5.82 18.32 17.90
N ILE A 253 -6.27 19.29 18.69
CA ILE A 253 -7.68 19.37 19.12
C ILE A 253 -8.60 19.48 17.88
N GLY A 254 -8.24 20.30 16.90
CA GLY A 254 -8.96 20.44 15.63
C GLY A 254 -9.02 19.15 14.84
N TYR A 255 -7.97 18.33 14.85
CA TYR A 255 -7.99 16.98 14.30
C TYR A 255 -8.83 15.99 15.10
N GLY A 256 -9.30 16.34 16.31
CA GLY A 256 -10.13 15.51 17.16
C GLY A 256 -9.36 14.63 18.13
N TYR A 257 -8.13 15.02 18.47
CA TYR A 257 -7.33 14.39 19.51
C TYR A 257 -7.34 15.21 20.81
N LYS A 258 -6.93 14.58 21.90
CA LYS A 258 -6.60 15.20 23.17
C LYS A 258 -5.08 15.08 23.37
N PRO A 259 -4.33 16.15 23.07
CA PRO A 259 -2.86 16.12 23.17
C PRO A 259 -2.40 16.19 24.62
N TYR A 260 -1.41 15.37 24.96
CA TYR A 260 -0.67 15.39 26.22
C TYR A 260 0.79 15.69 25.92
N PHE A 261 1.39 16.60 26.67
CA PHE A 261 2.77 17.03 26.44
C PHE A 261 3.72 16.38 27.46
N VAL A 262 4.82 15.84 26.94
CA VAL A 262 5.99 15.37 27.71
C VAL A 262 7.18 16.10 27.15
N GLU A 263 7.73 17.06 27.89
CA GLU A 263 8.71 18.01 27.37
C GLU A 263 9.89 18.19 28.31
N GLY A 264 11.10 18.16 27.75
CA GLY A 264 12.32 18.42 28.50
C GLY A 264 13.54 17.68 28.01
N SER A 265 14.59 17.67 28.82
CA SER A 265 15.88 17.00 28.54
C SER A 265 16.47 16.28 29.74
N ASP A 266 15.96 16.55 30.96
CA ASP A 266 16.38 15.82 32.16
C ASP A 266 15.76 14.43 32.21
N PRO A 267 16.55 13.35 32.18
CA PRO A 267 16.00 11.98 32.13
C PRO A 267 15.08 11.62 33.31
N VAL A 268 15.39 12.09 34.52
CA VAL A 268 14.62 11.77 35.72
C VAL A 268 13.22 12.36 35.62
N LEU A 269 13.13 13.63 35.28
CA LEU A 269 11.87 14.34 35.11
C LEU A 269 11.07 13.77 33.93
N MET A 270 11.73 13.51 32.81
CA MET A 270 11.08 12.98 31.61
C MET A 270 10.50 11.57 31.83
N HIS A 271 11.22 10.68 32.54
CA HIS A 271 10.68 9.36 32.91
C HIS A 271 9.43 9.48 33.80
N GLN A 272 9.42 10.35 34.78
CA GLN A 272 8.24 10.57 35.63
C GLN A 272 7.06 11.12 34.82
N GLN A 273 7.28 12.13 33.99
CA GLN A 273 6.24 12.70 33.14
C GLN A 273 5.65 11.67 32.17
N MET A 274 6.52 10.92 31.47
CA MET A 274 6.07 9.91 30.50
C MET A 274 5.28 8.79 31.18
N ALA A 275 5.73 8.34 32.36
CA ALA A 275 5.03 7.30 33.11
C ALA A 275 3.62 7.75 33.52
N ALA A 276 3.47 8.97 34.06
CA ALA A 276 2.20 9.57 34.43
C ALA A 276 1.29 9.75 33.22
N THR A 277 1.84 10.26 32.13
CA THR A 277 1.10 10.52 30.89
C THR A 277 0.59 9.23 30.25
N LEU A 278 1.43 8.20 30.12
CA LEU A 278 1.02 6.93 29.54
C LEU A 278 -0.04 6.21 30.38
N GLU A 279 0.05 6.27 31.72
CA GLU A 279 -1.01 5.72 32.59
C GLU A 279 -2.35 6.43 32.33
N THR A 280 -2.35 7.76 32.31
CA THR A 280 -3.54 8.55 32.02
C THR A 280 -4.13 8.21 30.65
N VAL A 281 -3.28 8.19 29.62
CA VAL A 281 -3.68 7.93 28.23
C VAL A 281 -4.28 6.54 28.06
N VAL A 282 -3.64 5.52 28.65
CA VAL A 282 -4.13 4.13 28.52
C VAL A 282 -5.43 3.93 29.30
N GLU A 283 -5.56 4.54 30.47
CA GLU A 283 -6.84 4.52 31.22
C GLU A 283 -7.97 5.22 30.43
N GLU A 284 -7.69 6.34 29.77
CA GLU A 284 -8.66 6.99 28.89
C GLU A 284 -9.06 6.10 27.71
N ILE A 285 -8.10 5.49 27.01
CA ILE A 285 -8.38 4.55 25.92
C ILE A 285 -9.25 3.39 26.40
N LYS A 286 -8.88 2.78 27.52
CA LYS A 286 -9.67 1.69 28.12
C LYS A 286 -11.05 2.16 28.57
N GLY A 287 -11.16 3.40 29.05
CA GLY A 287 -12.43 4.05 29.38
C GLY A 287 -13.34 4.18 28.15
N ILE A 288 -12.79 4.72 27.04
CA ILE A 288 -13.49 4.86 25.76
C ILE A 288 -13.99 3.50 25.25
N GLN A 289 -13.11 2.49 25.25
CA GLN A 289 -13.47 1.15 24.78
C GLN A 289 -14.53 0.49 25.66
N ARG A 290 -14.40 0.59 26.98
CA ARG A 290 -15.36 0.05 27.93
C ARG A 290 -16.74 0.70 27.78
N GLU A 291 -16.79 2.02 27.72
CA GLU A 291 -18.02 2.78 27.51
C GLU A 291 -18.71 2.36 26.20
N ALA A 292 -17.96 2.31 25.10
CA ALA A 292 -18.49 1.93 23.80
C ALA A 292 -19.00 0.48 23.76
N ARG A 293 -18.29 -0.45 24.40
CA ARG A 293 -18.67 -1.88 24.43
C ARG A 293 -19.85 -2.19 25.32
N VAL A 294 -20.04 -1.43 26.40
CA VAL A 294 -21.19 -1.60 27.34
C VAL A 294 -22.45 -0.96 26.76
N HIS A 295 -22.34 0.23 26.18
CA HIS A 295 -23.48 1.04 25.75
C HIS A 295 -23.68 1.10 24.25
N GLY A 296 -22.83 0.42 23.47
CA GLY A 296 -22.73 0.60 22.02
C GLY A 296 -22.09 1.92 21.64
N PHE A 297 -21.87 2.12 20.35
CA PHE A 297 -21.31 3.38 19.87
C PHE A 297 -22.35 4.50 19.95
N THR A 298 -22.18 5.44 20.89
CA THR A 298 -23.12 6.55 21.11
C THR A 298 -22.59 7.90 20.64
N LYS A 299 -21.26 8.10 20.68
CA LYS A 299 -20.62 9.36 20.34
C LYS A 299 -19.15 9.11 19.96
N ARG A 300 -18.67 9.83 18.93
CA ARG A 300 -17.25 9.83 18.60
C ARG A 300 -16.41 10.26 19.81
N PRO A 301 -15.46 9.44 20.27
CA PRO A 301 -14.56 9.82 21.32
C PRO A 301 -13.50 10.81 20.82
N GLN A 302 -12.93 11.56 21.75
CA GLN A 302 -11.70 12.31 21.53
C GLN A 302 -10.54 11.45 22.03
N TYR A 303 -9.81 10.84 21.09
CA TYR A 303 -8.71 9.96 21.45
C TYR A 303 -7.50 10.74 21.97
N PRO A 304 -6.83 10.24 23.03
CA PRO A 304 -5.60 10.86 23.48
C PRO A 304 -4.46 10.64 22.49
N MET A 305 -3.51 11.58 22.48
CA MET A 305 -2.21 11.46 21.81
C MET A 305 -1.12 12.09 22.68
N ILE A 306 0.12 11.74 22.43
CA ILE A 306 1.27 12.28 23.15
C ILE A 306 2.13 13.14 22.21
N ILE A 307 2.58 14.31 22.68
CA ILE A 307 3.60 15.12 22.05
C ILE A 307 4.84 15.03 22.93
N LEU A 308 5.83 14.24 22.45
CA LEU A 308 7.11 14.09 23.11
C LEU A 308 8.10 15.09 22.52
N ARG A 309 8.37 16.17 23.25
CA ARG A 309 9.40 17.15 22.87
C ARG A 309 10.70 16.85 23.61
N SER A 310 11.70 16.38 22.90
CA SER A 310 13.00 16.01 23.43
C SER A 310 14.13 16.48 22.51
N PRO A 311 15.37 16.62 23.00
CA PRO A 311 16.50 17.02 22.15
C PRO A 311 16.75 15.99 21.03
N LYS A 312 17.00 16.45 19.81
CA LYS A 312 17.51 15.59 18.74
C LYS A 312 18.88 15.03 19.12
N GLY A 313 19.03 13.70 19.03
CA GLY A 313 20.27 13.04 19.46
C GLY A 313 20.51 13.06 20.97
N TRP A 314 19.44 13.05 21.75
CA TRP A 314 19.43 13.08 23.22
C TRP A 314 20.41 12.06 23.81
N THR A 315 21.14 12.46 24.86
CA THR A 315 22.23 11.70 25.48
C THR A 315 23.47 11.45 24.58
N GLY A 316 23.50 12.05 23.42
CA GLY A 316 24.68 12.03 22.55
C GLY A 316 25.70 13.14 22.90
N PRO A 317 26.76 13.28 22.10
CA PRO A 317 27.73 14.36 22.24
C PRO A 317 27.05 15.72 22.11
N LYS A 318 27.24 16.60 23.09
CA LYS A 318 26.72 17.96 23.08
C LYS A 318 27.30 18.77 21.92
N GLU A 319 28.58 18.58 21.67
CA GLU A 319 29.38 19.31 20.70
C GLU A 319 30.44 18.38 20.10
N VAL A 320 30.74 18.54 18.81
CA VAL A 320 31.81 17.87 18.09
C VAL A 320 32.57 18.93 17.28
N ASP A 321 33.90 19.00 17.42
CA ASP A 321 34.76 19.97 16.74
C ASP A 321 34.28 21.43 16.90
N GLY A 322 33.88 21.84 18.10
CA GLY A 322 33.36 23.15 18.39
C GLY A 322 32.00 23.48 17.79
N LYS A 323 31.24 22.46 17.34
CA LYS A 323 29.91 22.64 16.73
C LYS A 323 28.84 21.91 17.53
N LYS A 324 27.77 22.63 17.89
CA LYS A 324 26.58 22.03 18.53
C LYS A 324 26.11 20.80 17.76
N THR A 325 25.93 19.67 18.44
CA THR A 325 25.52 18.39 17.86
C THR A 325 24.21 17.91 18.47
N GLU A 326 24.13 17.65 19.78
CA GLU A 326 22.85 17.36 20.44
C GLU A 326 21.92 18.56 20.37
N ASP A 327 20.58 18.29 20.28
CA ASP A 327 19.56 19.30 20.09
C ASP A 327 19.80 20.18 18.85
N PHE A 328 20.34 19.54 17.79
CA PHE A 328 20.61 20.19 16.53
C PHE A 328 20.65 19.19 15.38
N TRP A 329 20.47 19.64 14.13
CA TRP A 329 20.43 18.80 12.96
C TRP A 329 21.69 17.93 12.75
N ARG A 330 22.87 18.34 13.26
CA ARG A 330 24.13 17.60 13.13
C ARG A 330 24.11 16.23 13.81
N SER A 331 23.21 16.00 14.75
CA SER A 331 22.99 14.69 15.35
C SER A 331 22.13 13.76 14.51
N HIS A 332 21.62 14.20 13.35
CA HIS A 332 20.67 13.41 12.53
C HIS A 332 21.24 12.04 12.16
N GLN A 333 22.46 11.98 11.68
CA GLN A 333 23.14 10.75 11.30
C GLN A 333 24.14 10.30 12.39
N VAL A 334 25.40 10.19 12.02
CA VAL A 334 26.52 9.77 12.91
C VAL A 334 27.23 11.02 13.46
N PRO A 335 27.21 11.25 14.80
CA PRO A 335 27.93 12.38 15.39
C PRO A 335 29.43 12.42 15.05
N PHE A 336 30.10 11.26 15.04
CA PHE A 336 31.50 11.11 14.70
C PHE A 336 31.68 10.42 13.35
N GLY A 337 31.78 11.16 12.26
CA GLY A 337 31.90 10.61 10.88
C GLY A 337 33.34 10.34 10.40
N GLU A 338 34.35 10.94 11.05
CA GLU A 338 35.71 11.02 10.53
C GLU A 338 36.74 10.28 11.38
N LEU A 339 36.37 9.14 11.98
CA LEU A 339 37.21 8.41 12.95
C LEU A 339 38.59 8.00 12.40
N LYS A 340 38.73 7.78 11.09
CA LYS A 340 40.04 7.42 10.51
C LYS A 340 40.99 8.62 10.37
N SER A 341 40.45 9.80 10.08
CA SER A 341 41.24 11.02 9.91
C SER A 341 41.44 11.80 11.21
N LYS A 342 40.58 11.54 12.21
CA LYS A 342 40.57 12.19 13.52
C LYS A 342 40.60 11.16 14.64
N PRO A 343 41.79 10.62 15.01
CA PRO A 343 41.88 9.59 16.05
C PRO A 343 41.33 9.99 17.41
N GLU A 344 41.31 11.30 17.72
CA GLU A 344 40.71 11.87 18.93
C GLU A 344 39.20 11.59 19.03
N HIS A 345 38.51 11.43 17.92
CA HIS A 345 37.09 11.10 17.90
C HIS A 345 36.85 9.66 18.40
N ILE A 346 37.82 8.75 18.32
CA ILE A 346 37.70 7.40 18.87
C ILE A 346 37.59 7.47 20.40
N GLN A 347 38.40 8.32 21.03
CA GLN A 347 38.34 8.51 22.47
C GLN A 347 37.05 9.18 22.92
N LEU A 348 36.51 10.14 22.11
CA LEU A 348 35.24 10.77 22.37
C LEU A 348 34.07 9.77 22.21
N LEU A 349 34.13 8.88 21.21
CA LEU A 349 33.17 7.79 21.05
C LEU A 349 33.20 6.85 22.26
N GLU A 350 34.38 6.46 22.72
CA GLU A 350 34.54 5.62 23.92
C GLU A 350 33.95 6.30 25.14
N GLN A 351 34.26 7.59 25.38
CA GLN A 351 33.70 8.37 26.47
C GLN A 351 32.17 8.44 26.40
N TRP A 352 31.62 8.68 25.20
CA TRP A 352 30.17 8.68 24.99
C TRP A 352 29.55 7.34 25.35
N MET A 353 30.07 6.24 24.81
CA MET A 353 29.58 4.89 25.15
C MET A 353 29.73 4.54 26.63
N LYS A 354 30.83 4.89 27.27
CA LYS A 354 31.05 4.72 28.71
C LYS A 354 30.12 5.55 29.59
N SER A 355 29.58 6.66 29.05
CA SER A 355 28.59 7.48 29.78
C SER A 355 27.27 6.73 30.05
N TYR A 356 26.99 5.67 29.28
CA TYR A 356 25.86 4.77 29.52
C TYR A 356 26.12 3.74 30.61
N LYS A 357 27.38 3.63 31.09
CA LYS A 357 27.83 2.70 32.14
C LYS A 357 27.49 1.23 31.83
N PRO A 358 28.05 0.67 30.74
CA PRO A 358 27.75 -0.71 30.31
C PRO A 358 27.95 -1.75 31.38
N GLU A 359 28.88 -1.55 32.33
CA GLU A 359 29.13 -2.40 33.49
C GLU A 359 27.95 -2.49 34.48
N GLU A 360 27.02 -1.53 34.47
CA GLU A 360 25.79 -1.60 35.27
C GLU A 360 24.66 -2.30 34.48
N LEU A 361 24.80 -2.51 33.16
CA LEU A 361 23.79 -2.99 32.26
C LEU A 361 23.94 -4.43 31.82
N PHE A 362 25.20 -4.85 31.64
CA PHE A 362 25.55 -6.19 31.18
C PHE A 362 26.59 -6.83 32.12
N ASP A 363 26.48 -8.15 32.33
CA ASP A 363 27.46 -8.90 33.10
C ASP A 363 28.81 -9.06 32.32
N GLU A 364 29.78 -9.69 32.91
CA GLU A 364 31.10 -9.96 32.34
C GLU A 364 31.06 -10.78 31.03
N ASN A 365 29.97 -11.52 30.80
CA ASN A 365 29.74 -12.34 29.61
C ASN A 365 28.86 -11.61 28.56
N GLY A 366 28.44 -10.38 28.80
CA GLY A 366 27.60 -9.60 27.91
C GLY A 366 26.11 -9.91 28.01
N LYS A 367 25.69 -10.67 29.02
CA LYS A 367 24.30 -10.96 29.27
C LYS A 367 23.64 -9.75 29.94
N PHE A 368 22.43 -9.38 29.43
CA PHE A 368 21.66 -8.31 30.05
C PHE A 368 21.28 -8.64 31.48
N ILE A 369 21.47 -7.69 32.40
CA ILE A 369 21.23 -7.89 33.83
C ILE A 369 19.80 -8.36 34.07
N PRO A 370 19.55 -9.47 34.81
CA PRO A 370 18.23 -10.08 34.93
C PRO A 370 17.16 -9.15 35.50
N GLU A 371 17.49 -8.28 36.43
CA GLU A 371 16.59 -7.30 37.02
C GLU A 371 16.11 -6.29 35.98
N LEU A 372 16.98 -5.90 35.06
CA LEU A 372 16.62 -5.01 33.92
C LEU A 372 15.81 -5.76 32.87
N ALA A 373 16.18 -7.00 32.56
CA ALA A 373 15.46 -7.82 31.60
C ALA A 373 13.98 -8.04 31.98
N GLN A 374 13.69 -8.09 33.29
CA GLN A 374 12.33 -8.23 33.80
C GLN A 374 11.41 -7.04 33.49
N LEU A 375 11.92 -5.88 33.04
CA LEU A 375 11.08 -4.76 32.59
C LEU A 375 10.37 -5.07 31.27
N ALA A 376 10.93 -5.90 30.43
CA ALA A 376 10.26 -6.36 29.23
C ALA A 376 9.07 -7.28 29.56
N PRO A 377 7.98 -7.25 28.77
CA PRO A 377 6.93 -8.26 28.83
C PRO A 377 7.48 -9.66 28.47
N THR A 378 6.65 -10.69 28.67
CA THR A 378 7.02 -12.07 28.32
C THR A 378 6.12 -12.64 27.22
N GLY A 379 6.64 -13.61 26.46
CA GLY A 379 5.90 -14.29 25.38
C GLY A 379 5.32 -13.29 24.38
N GLN A 380 4.13 -13.55 23.89
CA GLN A 380 3.45 -12.72 22.87
C GLN A 380 3.02 -11.33 23.37
N ARG A 381 3.26 -10.98 24.62
CA ARG A 381 3.11 -9.60 25.10
C ARG A 381 4.31 -8.72 24.76
N ARG A 382 5.47 -9.30 24.43
CA ARG A 382 6.60 -8.55 23.87
C ARG A 382 6.17 -7.95 22.53
N MET A 383 6.49 -6.68 22.28
CA MET A 383 6.12 -6.04 21.02
C MET A 383 6.81 -6.70 19.82
N GLY A 384 8.03 -7.22 19.99
CA GLY A 384 8.73 -7.97 18.96
C GLY A 384 8.09 -9.31 18.60
N ASP A 385 7.43 -9.98 19.55
CA ASP A 385 6.81 -11.30 19.36
C ASP A 385 5.27 -11.25 19.28
N ASN A 386 4.69 -10.06 19.19
CA ASN A 386 3.25 -9.92 19.08
C ASN A 386 2.76 -10.49 17.74
N PRO A 387 1.77 -11.41 17.74
CA PRO A 387 1.33 -12.07 16.51
C PRO A 387 0.72 -11.09 15.48
N HIS A 388 0.20 -9.92 15.91
CA HIS A 388 -0.26 -8.90 14.98
C HIS A 388 0.89 -8.27 14.16
N ALA A 389 2.11 -8.29 14.67
CA ALA A 389 3.28 -7.87 13.91
C ALA A 389 3.82 -8.94 12.93
N ASN A 390 3.22 -10.15 12.95
CA ASN A 390 3.43 -11.22 11.97
C ASN A 390 2.08 -11.80 11.56
N GLY A 391 1.23 -10.95 10.98
CA GLY A 391 -0.21 -11.17 10.83
C GLY A 391 -0.61 -12.41 10.06
N GLY A 392 0.28 -12.98 9.24
CA GLY A 392 0.05 -14.27 8.60
C GLY A 392 -0.20 -15.41 9.60
N VAL A 393 0.26 -15.29 10.84
CA VAL A 393 -0.03 -16.22 11.95
C VAL A 393 -1.51 -16.14 12.37
N LEU A 394 -2.11 -14.96 12.28
CA LEU A 394 -3.50 -14.69 12.67
C LEU A 394 -4.49 -14.83 11.51
N MET A 395 -4.00 -14.99 10.30
CA MET A 395 -4.81 -15.01 9.10
C MET A 395 -5.85 -16.13 9.13
N ARG A 396 -7.10 -15.75 8.93
CA ARG A 396 -8.23 -16.69 8.71
C ARG A 396 -8.60 -16.67 7.23
N ALA A 397 -8.92 -17.84 6.68
CA ALA A 397 -9.40 -17.93 5.30
C ALA A 397 -10.66 -17.09 5.12
N LEU A 398 -10.72 -16.36 4.01
CA LEU A 398 -11.92 -15.62 3.62
C LEU A 398 -13.00 -16.64 3.22
N ARG A 399 -14.21 -16.48 3.76
CA ARG A 399 -15.36 -17.27 3.32
C ARG A 399 -15.87 -16.66 2.02
N MET A 400 -15.89 -17.47 0.99
CA MET A 400 -16.27 -17.05 -0.36
C MET A 400 -17.49 -17.84 -0.83
N PRO A 401 -18.48 -17.19 -1.48
CA PRO A 401 -19.50 -17.94 -2.21
C PRO A 401 -18.91 -18.53 -3.48
N GLU A 402 -19.63 -19.43 -4.13
CA GLU A 402 -19.25 -19.94 -5.45
C GLU A 402 -19.42 -18.80 -6.47
N PHE A 403 -18.34 -18.42 -7.14
CA PHE A 403 -18.36 -17.23 -8.00
C PHE A 403 -19.13 -17.46 -9.31
N ASP A 404 -19.29 -18.70 -9.74
CA ASP A 404 -20.09 -19.11 -10.89
C ASP A 404 -21.60 -18.90 -10.70
N ASP A 405 -22.09 -18.79 -9.46
CA ASP A 405 -23.48 -18.39 -9.17
C ASP A 405 -23.80 -16.95 -9.63
N TYR A 406 -22.80 -16.14 -9.92
CA TYR A 406 -22.93 -14.75 -10.40
C TYR A 406 -22.72 -14.62 -11.90
N ALA A 407 -22.59 -15.75 -12.61
CA ALA A 407 -22.28 -15.76 -14.03
C ALA A 407 -23.30 -14.99 -14.87
N VAL A 408 -22.82 -14.25 -15.84
CA VAL A 408 -23.63 -13.75 -16.93
C VAL A 408 -23.85 -14.89 -17.93
N ASP A 409 -25.11 -15.17 -18.27
CA ASP A 409 -25.44 -16.16 -19.29
C ASP A 409 -25.05 -15.61 -20.68
N VAL A 410 -24.11 -16.24 -21.34
CA VAL A 410 -23.57 -15.84 -22.65
C VAL A 410 -23.78 -16.98 -23.65
N PRO A 411 -24.97 -17.09 -24.25
CA PRO A 411 -25.29 -18.23 -25.15
C PRO A 411 -24.45 -18.21 -26.44
N LYS A 412 -23.98 -17.02 -26.86
CA LYS A 412 -23.07 -16.83 -28.00
C LYS A 412 -22.15 -15.65 -27.70
N PRO A 413 -20.87 -15.66 -28.13
CA PRO A 413 -20.00 -14.52 -28.01
C PRO A 413 -20.60 -13.25 -28.62
N GLY A 414 -20.56 -12.13 -27.86
CA GLY A 414 -21.06 -10.84 -28.31
C GLY A 414 -22.58 -10.69 -28.36
N SER A 415 -23.37 -11.67 -27.90
CA SER A 415 -24.83 -11.59 -27.94
C SER A 415 -25.48 -10.94 -26.71
N VAL A 416 -24.72 -10.68 -25.68
CA VAL A 416 -25.19 -10.13 -24.39
C VAL A 416 -24.34 -8.93 -23.99
N VAL A 417 -24.96 -7.97 -23.31
CA VAL A 417 -24.28 -6.80 -22.73
C VAL A 417 -24.39 -6.86 -21.21
N ALA A 418 -23.29 -6.61 -20.49
CA ALA A 418 -23.29 -6.49 -19.03
C ALA A 418 -22.26 -5.46 -18.54
N GLU A 419 -22.47 -4.98 -17.31
CA GLU A 419 -21.52 -4.12 -16.57
C GLU A 419 -20.65 -5.02 -15.67
N ALA A 420 -19.40 -5.25 -16.06
CA ALA A 420 -18.53 -6.25 -15.42
C ALA A 420 -18.32 -5.97 -13.91
N THR A 421 -18.05 -4.71 -13.53
CA THR A 421 -17.85 -4.35 -12.11
C THR A 421 -19.15 -4.46 -11.29
N LYS A 422 -20.33 -4.21 -11.88
CA LYS A 422 -21.62 -4.39 -11.20
C LYS A 422 -21.89 -5.85 -10.86
N VAL A 423 -21.51 -6.76 -11.74
CA VAL A 423 -21.57 -8.22 -11.49
C VAL A 423 -20.64 -8.58 -10.35
N THR A 424 -19.39 -8.09 -10.38
CA THR A 424 -18.41 -8.27 -9.30
C THR A 424 -18.88 -7.65 -7.98
N GLY A 425 -19.58 -6.53 -8.00
CA GLY A 425 -20.17 -5.90 -6.81
C GLY A 425 -21.12 -6.82 -6.05
N LYS A 426 -21.92 -7.63 -6.75
CA LYS A 426 -22.82 -8.64 -6.14
C LYS A 426 -22.00 -9.77 -5.47
N PHE A 427 -20.94 -10.21 -6.11
CA PHE A 427 -20.02 -11.18 -5.54
C PHE A 427 -19.34 -10.66 -4.27
N LEU A 428 -18.81 -9.42 -4.29
CA LEU A 428 -18.23 -8.76 -3.13
C LEU A 428 -19.24 -8.54 -1.99
N ARG A 429 -20.51 -8.22 -2.31
CA ARG A 429 -21.59 -8.14 -1.34
C ARG A 429 -21.73 -9.41 -0.52
N ASP A 430 -21.76 -10.57 -1.19
CA ASP A 430 -21.98 -11.84 -0.51
C ASP A 430 -20.72 -12.32 0.21
N ILE A 431 -19.52 -12.00 -0.28
CA ILE A 431 -18.28 -12.15 0.50
C ILE A 431 -18.36 -11.30 1.78
N MET A 432 -18.78 -10.04 1.69
CA MET A 432 -18.96 -9.16 2.83
C MET A 432 -19.93 -9.78 3.84
N LYS A 433 -21.08 -10.27 3.38
CA LYS A 433 -22.11 -10.91 4.21
C LYS A 433 -21.60 -12.16 4.93
N LEU A 434 -20.87 -13.06 4.23
CA LEU A 434 -20.32 -14.28 4.78
C LEU A 434 -19.23 -14.02 5.86
N ASN A 435 -18.59 -12.87 5.80
CA ASN A 435 -17.48 -12.50 6.70
C ASN A 435 -17.85 -11.42 7.73
N GLN A 436 -19.12 -11.05 7.87
CA GLN A 436 -19.58 -10.08 8.87
C GLN A 436 -19.23 -10.50 10.29
N GLU A 437 -19.50 -11.73 10.66
CA GLU A 437 -19.23 -12.26 12.01
C GLU A 437 -17.74 -12.36 12.30
N SER A 438 -16.94 -12.83 11.33
CA SER A 438 -15.49 -12.97 11.47
C SER A 438 -14.74 -11.64 11.39
N ARG A 439 -15.39 -10.58 10.87
CA ARG A 439 -14.86 -9.22 10.72
C ARG A 439 -13.46 -9.20 10.10
N ASN A 440 -13.24 -9.96 9.04
CA ASN A 440 -11.92 -10.10 8.42
C ASN A 440 -11.87 -9.64 6.96
N PHE A 441 -12.88 -8.86 6.49
CA PHE A 441 -12.92 -8.31 5.15
C PHE A 441 -13.44 -6.88 5.15
N ARG A 442 -12.76 -5.98 4.44
CA ARG A 442 -13.17 -4.59 4.18
C ARG A 442 -12.89 -4.19 2.74
N VAL A 443 -13.69 -3.28 2.21
CA VAL A 443 -13.45 -2.61 0.92
C VAL A 443 -12.94 -1.20 1.19
N PHE A 444 -11.95 -0.78 0.41
CA PHE A 444 -11.30 0.53 0.53
C PHE A 444 -11.39 1.28 -0.80
N GLY A 445 -11.52 2.61 -0.75
CA GLY A 445 -11.50 3.43 -1.94
C GLY A 445 -11.67 4.93 -1.63
N PRO A 446 -11.28 5.81 -2.58
CA PRO A 446 -11.36 7.26 -2.42
C PRO A 446 -12.74 7.80 -2.85
N ASP A 447 -13.84 7.39 -2.14
CA ASP A 447 -15.23 7.78 -2.44
C ASP A 447 -15.76 7.28 -3.81
N GLU A 448 -15.26 6.12 -4.25
CA GLU A 448 -15.53 5.63 -5.61
C GLU A 448 -16.30 4.30 -5.66
N THR A 449 -16.70 3.71 -4.55
CA THR A 449 -17.39 2.40 -4.52
C THR A 449 -18.65 2.42 -5.37
N GLN A 450 -19.49 3.44 -5.23
CA GLN A 450 -20.72 3.60 -6.02
C GLN A 450 -20.41 3.94 -7.47
N SER A 451 -19.49 4.87 -7.72
CA SER A 451 -19.07 5.26 -9.07
C SER A 451 -18.45 4.09 -9.84
N ASN A 452 -17.80 3.16 -9.16
CA ASN A 452 -17.20 1.95 -9.74
C ASN A 452 -18.21 0.80 -9.88
N ARG A 453 -19.51 1.06 -9.65
CA ARG A 453 -20.59 0.06 -9.75
C ARG A 453 -20.45 -1.11 -8.77
N LEU A 454 -19.83 -0.87 -7.61
CA LEU A 454 -19.73 -1.85 -6.52
C LEU A 454 -20.80 -1.64 -5.44
N ASP A 455 -21.78 -0.78 -5.70
CA ASP A 455 -22.83 -0.33 -4.79
C ASP A 455 -23.68 -1.46 -4.20
N ALA A 456 -23.73 -2.64 -4.81
CA ALA A 456 -24.39 -3.83 -4.23
C ALA A 456 -23.87 -4.17 -2.81
N VAL A 457 -22.64 -3.81 -2.44
CA VAL A 457 -22.11 -4.02 -1.08
C VAL A 457 -22.93 -3.28 -0.03
N PHE A 458 -23.55 -2.14 -0.39
CA PHE A 458 -24.40 -1.35 0.49
C PHE A 458 -25.76 -2.00 0.82
N GLU A 459 -26.10 -3.10 0.17
CA GLU A 459 -27.27 -3.91 0.56
C GLU A 459 -27.03 -4.65 1.89
N VAL A 460 -25.77 -4.84 2.31
CA VAL A 460 -25.40 -5.65 3.49
C VAL A 460 -24.49 -4.92 4.49
N THR A 461 -23.96 -3.76 4.13
CA THR A 461 -23.11 -2.94 4.98
C THR A 461 -23.20 -1.47 4.60
N ASP A 462 -22.53 -0.61 5.36
CA ASP A 462 -22.41 0.83 5.11
C ASP A 462 -20.95 1.25 5.00
N ARG A 463 -20.69 2.52 4.69
CA ARG A 463 -19.41 3.19 4.90
C ARG A 463 -19.15 3.34 6.39
N THR A 464 -17.94 3.07 6.83
CA THR A 464 -17.52 3.37 8.22
C THR A 464 -17.47 4.88 8.43
N TRP A 465 -18.27 5.38 9.38
CA TRP A 465 -18.34 6.81 9.65
C TRP A 465 -18.67 7.11 11.11
N ASN A 466 -17.72 7.70 11.84
CA ASN A 466 -17.85 8.02 13.27
C ASN A 466 -17.93 9.53 13.54
N ALA A 467 -17.97 10.37 12.51
CA ALA A 467 -18.25 11.80 12.63
C ALA A 467 -19.77 12.06 12.70
N PRO A 468 -20.22 13.28 12.99
CA PRO A 468 -21.63 13.63 12.95
C PRO A 468 -22.29 13.30 11.62
N ARG A 469 -23.53 12.85 11.64
CA ARG A 469 -24.37 12.51 10.48
C ARG A 469 -25.61 13.38 10.47
N ILE A 470 -26.14 13.65 9.28
CA ILE A 470 -27.44 14.33 9.06
C ILE A 470 -28.45 13.32 8.50
N PRO A 471 -29.77 13.61 8.57
CA PRO A 471 -30.80 12.67 8.10
C PRO A 471 -30.73 12.30 6.62
N GLU A 472 -30.13 13.14 5.80
CA GLU A 472 -29.97 12.97 4.36
C GLU A 472 -28.76 12.12 3.97
N ASP A 473 -27.88 11.80 4.92
CA ASP A 473 -26.72 10.94 4.66
C ASP A 473 -27.17 9.49 4.37
N GLU A 474 -26.62 8.91 3.31
CA GLU A 474 -26.92 7.55 2.89
C GLU A 474 -25.73 6.62 3.16
N HIS A 475 -26.02 5.40 3.64
CA HIS A 475 -25.04 4.35 3.83
C HIS A 475 -23.85 4.76 4.72
N LEU A 476 -24.10 5.46 5.82
CA LEU A 476 -23.09 5.79 6.85
C LEU A 476 -23.40 5.11 8.17
N SER A 477 -22.46 4.35 8.72
CA SER A 477 -22.58 3.66 10.00
C SER A 477 -21.24 3.61 10.74
N PRO A 478 -21.24 3.68 12.08
CA PRO A 478 -20.03 3.43 12.86
C PRO A 478 -19.43 2.03 12.64
N ASP A 479 -20.26 1.07 12.24
CA ASP A 479 -19.89 -0.34 12.04
C ASP A 479 -19.84 -0.74 10.55
N GLY A 480 -19.76 0.21 9.63
CA GLY A 480 -19.63 -0.05 8.22
C GLY A 480 -18.33 -0.81 7.87
N ARG A 481 -18.34 -1.46 6.71
CA ARG A 481 -17.23 -2.26 6.22
C ARG A 481 -16.57 -1.66 4.96
N VAL A 482 -17.11 -0.57 4.44
CA VAL A 482 -16.54 0.19 3.33
C VAL A 482 -15.80 1.39 3.92
N MET A 483 -14.52 1.50 3.58
CA MET A 483 -13.60 2.50 4.11
C MET A 483 -13.33 3.53 3.03
N GLU A 484 -13.99 4.67 3.10
CA GLU A 484 -13.85 5.73 2.08
C GLU A 484 -13.40 7.05 2.68
N ILE A 485 -12.33 7.58 2.13
CA ILE A 485 -11.84 8.94 2.31
C ILE A 485 -11.19 9.40 1.02
N LEU A 486 -11.42 10.65 0.59
CA LEU A 486 -10.83 11.19 -0.64
C LEU A 486 -9.31 11.47 -0.44
N SER A 487 -8.59 10.41 -0.21
CA SER A 487 -7.13 10.34 -0.03
C SER A 487 -6.67 8.92 -0.30
N GLU A 488 -6.18 8.66 -1.48
CA GLU A 488 -5.65 7.36 -1.90
C GLU A 488 -4.53 6.90 -0.97
N HIS A 489 -3.65 7.80 -0.52
CA HIS A 489 -2.60 7.51 0.45
C HIS A 489 -3.15 6.92 1.76
N THR A 490 -4.23 7.52 2.28
CA THR A 490 -4.84 7.05 3.53
C THR A 490 -5.51 5.69 3.34
N CYS A 491 -6.27 5.52 2.24
CA CYS A 491 -6.89 4.23 1.88
C CYS A 491 -5.85 3.12 1.72
N GLN A 492 -4.75 3.41 1.02
CA GLN A 492 -3.64 2.46 0.83
C GLN A 492 -3.00 2.08 2.17
N GLY A 493 -2.67 3.06 3.01
CA GLY A 493 -2.05 2.79 4.31
C GLY A 493 -2.96 2.01 5.26
N TRP A 494 -4.27 2.31 5.26
CA TRP A 494 -5.25 1.51 6.00
C TRP A 494 -5.28 0.06 5.52
N LEU A 495 -5.32 -0.15 4.20
CA LEU A 495 -5.36 -1.50 3.64
C LEU A 495 -4.07 -2.26 3.95
N GLU A 496 -2.89 -1.64 3.78
CA GLU A 496 -1.62 -2.30 4.11
C GLU A 496 -1.55 -2.72 5.57
N GLY A 497 -1.85 -1.84 6.52
CA GLY A 497 -1.89 -2.18 7.95
C GLY A 497 -2.88 -3.30 8.26
N TYR A 498 -4.03 -3.31 7.60
CA TYR A 498 -5.07 -4.33 7.73
C TYR A 498 -4.61 -5.71 7.23
N LEU A 499 -3.97 -5.76 6.06
CA LEU A 499 -3.42 -6.98 5.47
C LEU A 499 -2.27 -7.53 6.32
N LEU A 500 -1.35 -6.66 6.75
CA LEU A 500 -0.16 -7.05 7.52
C LEU A 500 -0.49 -7.58 8.91
N THR A 501 -1.71 -7.33 9.42
CA THR A 501 -2.26 -7.93 10.65
C THR A 501 -3.16 -9.14 10.40
N GLY A 502 -3.18 -9.68 9.16
CA GLY A 502 -3.84 -10.95 8.82
C GLY A 502 -5.29 -10.83 8.39
N ARG A 503 -5.75 -9.63 8.01
CA ARG A 503 -7.09 -9.35 7.51
C ARG A 503 -7.10 -9.26 5.99
N HIS A 504 -8.27 -9.37 5.34
CA HIS A 504 -8.43 -9.31 3.89
C HIS A 504 -9.04 -7.98 3.46
N GLY A 505 -8.64 -7.48 2.30
CA GLY A 505 -9.19 -6.25 1.76
C GLY A 505 -9.14 -6.18 0.24
N PHE A 506 -9.86 -5.17 -0.29
CA PHE A 506 -10.01 -4.93 -1.71
C PHE A 506 -10.02 -3.42 -1.93
N PHE A 507 -9.20 -2.92 -2.85
CA PHE A 507 -9.07 -1.49 -3.12
C PHE A 507 -9.57 -1.18 -4.53
N SER A 508 -10.61 -0.37 -4.62
CA SER A 508 -11.17 0.11 -5.89
C SER A 508 -10.81 1.57 -6.11
N CYS A 509 -10.23 1.89 -7.28
CA CYS A 509 -9.77 3.23 -7.63
C CYS A 509 -9.89 3.48 -9.13
N TYR A 510 -10.03 4.75 -9.54
CA TYR A 510 -9.87 5.14 -10.94
C TYR A 510 -8.44 4.91 -11.40
N GLU A 511 -8.27 4.39 -12.62
CA GLU A 511 -6.97 4.01 -13.17
C GLU A 511 -5.95 5.14 -13.14
N ALA A 512 -6.34 6.36 -13.56
CA ALA A 512 -5.43 7.49 -13.60
C ALA A 512 -4.96 7.96 -12.22
N PHE A 513 -5.77 7.77 -11.17
CA PHE A 513 -5.47 8.29 -9.84
C PHE A 513 -4.71 7.30 -8.95
N ILE A 514 -4.62 6.04 -9.33
CA ILE A 514 -3.82 5.07 -8.58
C ILE A 514 -2.34 5.47 -8.51
N HIS A 515 -1.84 6.29 -9.44
CA HIS A 515 -0.50 6.85 -9.40
C HIS A 515 -0.17 7.63 -8.12
N ILE A 516 -1.19 8.16 -7.44
CA ILE A 516 -1.00 8.85 -6.16
C ILE A 516 -0.30 7.95 -5.14
N ILE A 517 -0.47 6.62 -5.21
CA ILE A 517 0.11 5.67 -4.25
C ILE A 517 1.32 4.88 -4.81
N ASP A 518 1.88 5.29 -5.93
CA ASP A 518 3.00 4.58 -6.57
C ASP A 518 4.14 4.26 -5.60
N SER A 519 4.55 5.22 -4.77
CA SER A 519 5.65 5.00 -3.84
C SER A 519 5.27 4.08 -2.68
N MET A 520 4.05 4.19 -2.15
CA MET A 520 3.55 3.28 -1.12
C MET A 520 3.44 1.84 -1.65
N PHE A 521 2.86 1.67 -2.83
CA PHE A 521 2.85 0.39 -3.54
C PHE A 521 4.27 -0.20 -3.69
N ASN A 522 5.25 0.63 -4.09
CA ASN A 522 6.64 0.22 -4.24
C ASN A 522 7.23 -0.30 -2.92
N GLN A 523 6.95 0.37 -1.79
CA GLN A 523 7.43 -0.07 -0.47
C GLN A 523 6.76 -1.39 -0.05
N HIS A 524 5.45 -1.53 -0.26
CA HIS A 524 4.74 -2.78 0.05
C HIS A 524 5.26 -3.96 -0.78
N ALA A 525 5.52 -3.76 -2.08
CA ALA A 525 6.10 -4.80 -2.95
C ALA A 525 7.49 -5.24 -2.47
N LYS A 526 8.33 -4.29 -2.02
CA LYS A 526 9.65 -4.60 -1.46
C LYS A 526 9.55 -5.30 -0.11
N TRP A 527 8.60 -4.89 0.74
CA TRP A 527 8.30 -5.57 2.00
C TRP A 527 7.93 -7.04 1.76
N LEU A 528 6.95 -7.31 0.89
CA LEU A 528 6.53 -8.67 0.55
C LEU A 528 7.71 -9.49 0.01
N LYS A 529 8.48 -8.94 -0.95
CA LYS A 529 9.66 -9.61 -1.51
C LYS A 529 10.66 -9.99 -0.42
N THR A 530 10.98 -9.07 0.48
CA THR A 530 11.98 -9.32 1.54
C THR A 530 11.48 -10.39 2.51
N THR A 531 10.19 -10.38 2.86
CA THR A 531 9.62 -11.39 3.76
C THR A 531 9.64 -12.80 3.21
N LEU A 532 9.73 -13.01 1.89
CA LEU A 532 9.89 -14.35 1.30
C LEU A 532 11.21 -15.02 1.72
N ASP A 533 12.23 -14.24 1.97
CA ASP A 533 13.57 -14.72 2.36
C ASP A 533 13.72 -14.90 3.89
N ILE A 534 12.67 -14.56 4.69
CA ILE A 534 12.68 -14.61 6.15
C ILE A 534 11.85 -15.79 6.66
N PRO A 535 12.49 -16.86 7.20
CA PRO A 535 11.80 -18.13 7.50
C PRO A 535 10.67 -18.03 8.54
N TRP A 536 10.73 -17.06 9.45
CA TRP A 536 9.73 -16.90 10.51
C TRP A 536 8.55 -15.99 10.11
N ARG A 537 8.70 -15.17 9.07
CA ARG A 537 7.58 -14.39 8.52
C ARG A 537 6.57 -15.32 7.83
N ARG A 538 5.28 -15.07 8.07
CA ARG A 538 4.20 -15.85 7.46
C ARG A 538 3.51 -15.07 6.35
N PRO A 539 3.13 -15.74 5.24
CA PRO A 539 2.39 -15.07 4.17
C PRO A 539 1.13 -14.40 4.66
N VAL A 540 0.90 -13.19 4.22
CA VAL A 540 -0.29 -12.36 4.51
C VAL A 540 -1.29 -12.43 3.35
N PRO A 541 -2.56 -11.99 3.53
CA PRO A 541 -3.49 -11.82 2.41
C PRO A 541 -2.92 -10.91 1.34
N SER A 542 -3.28 -11.16 0.07
CA SER A 542 -2.81 -10.34 -1.04
C SER A 542 -3.43 -8.95 -1.05
N LEU A 543 -2.67 -7.98 -1.53
CA LEU A 543 -3.15 -6.64 -1.85
C LEU A 543 -3.84 -6.70 -3.22
N ASN A 544 -5.13 -6.37 -3.28
CA ASN A 544 -5.92 -6.47 -4.51
C ASN A 544 -6.41 -5.10 -4.93
N TYR A 545 -5.97 -4.62 -6.09
CA TYR A 545 -6.48 -3.41 -6.75
C TYR A 545 -7.46 -3.78 -7.85
N LEU A 546 -8.60 -3.08 -7.88
CA LEU A 546 -9.50 -2.99 -9.03
C LEU A 546 -9.43 -1.58 -9.59
N LEU A 547 -8.81 -1.43 -10.74
CA LEU A 547 -8.69 -0.17 -11.46
C LEU A 547 -9.82 -0.07 -12.48
N THR A 548 -10.63 0.94 -12.33
CA THR A 548 -11.80 1.19 -13.19
C THR A 548 -11.75 2.59 -13.76
N SER A 549 -12.81 3.01 -14.44
CA SER A 549 -12.82 4.32 -15.12
C SER A 549 -11.54 4.52 -15.95
N HIS A 550 -11.16 3.44 -16.62
CA HIS A 550 -9.90 3.34 -17.34
C HIS A 550 -9.85 4.25 -18.57
N VAL A 551 -8.68 4.49 -19.10
CA VAL A 551 -8.36 5.48 -20.13
C VAL A 551 -9.33 5.49 -21.30
N TRP A 552 -9.79 4.32 -21.80
CA TRP A 552 -10.65 4.21 -23.00
C TRP A 552 -12.10 4.64 -22.78
N ARG A 553 -12.50 4.89 -21.55
CA ARG A 553 -13.86 5.31 -21.15
C ARG A 553 -13.86 6.63 -20.39
N GLN A 554 -12.81 7.43 -20.58
CA GLN A 554 -12.65 8.78 -20.03
C GLN A 554 -12.68 9.87 -21.12
N ASP A 555 -13.38 9.59 -22.21
CA ASP A 555 -13.62 10.46 -23.34
C ASP A 555 -14.26 11.82 -22.97
N HIS A 556 -14.99 11.88 -21.85
CA HIS A 556 -15.73 13.05 -21.39
C HIS A 556 -15.01 13.87 -20.29
N ASN A 557 -14.05 13.29 -19.57
CA ASN A 557 -13.37 13.96 -18.46
C ASN A 557 -12.04 14.64 -18.86
N GLY A 558 -11.56 14.40 -20.09
CA GLY A 558 -10.32 14.97 -20.60
C GLY A 558 -9.06 14.32 -20.01
N PHE A 559 -7.90 14.87 -20.34
CA PHE A 559 -6.57 14.26 -20.12
C PHE A 559 -6.27 13.93 -18.65
N SER A 560 -6.82 14.65 -17.69
CA SER A 560 -6.54 14.40 -16.26
C SER A 560 -7.01 13.04 -15.74
N HIS A 561 -7.93 12.38 -16.46
CA HIS A 561 -8.45 11.06 -16.14
C HIS A 561 -7.92 9.96 -17.06
N GLN A 562 -6.96 10.27 -17.90
CA GLN A 562 -6.48 9.42 -18.97
C GLN A 562 -5.00 9.05 -18.76
N ASP A 563 -4.73 8.07 -17.87
CA ASP A 563 -3.37 7.57 -17.62
C ASP A 563 -3.40 6.09 -17.23
N PRO A 564 -2.99 5.16 -18.13
CA PRO A 564 -2.89 3.72 -17.83
C PRO A 564 -1.50 3.30 -17.31
N GLY A 565 -0.61 4.25 -17.00
CA GLY A 565 0.83 4.01 -16.79
C GLY A 565 1.19 3.29 -15.49
N PHE A 566 0.28 3.15 -14.53
CA PHE A 566 0.57 2.43 -13.28
C PHE A 566 1.07 0.99 -13.53
N ILE A 567 0.52 0.30 -14.52
CA ILE A 567 0.94 -1.05 -14.89
C ILE A 567 2.42 -1.09 -15.26
N ASP A 568 2.94 -0.07 -15.95
CA ASP A 568 4.36 0.04 -16.34
C ASP A 568 5.28 0.10 -15.11
N HIS A 569 4.82 0.73 -14.02
CA HIS A 569 5.52 0.72 -12.74
C HIS A 569 5.44 -0.65 -12.06
N VAL A 570 4.26 -1.27 -12.02
CA VAL A 570 4.01 -2.56 -11.36
C VAL A 570 4.89 -3.67 -11.89
N VAL A 571 4.99 -3.82 -13.21
CA VAL A 571 5.77 -4.90 -13.85
C VAL A 571 7.29 -4.81 -13.62
N ASN A 572 7.77 -3.70 -13.05
CA ASN A 572 9.17 -3.54 -12.64
C ASN A 572 9.50 -4.20 -11.30
N LYS A 573 8.50 -4.64 -10.55
CA LYS A 573 8.71 -5.25 -9.24
C LYS A 573 9.08 -6.72 -9.35
N LYS A 574 9.44 -7.35 -8.22
CA LYS A 574 9.81 -8.75 -8.22
C LYS A 574 8.66 -9.63 -8.73
N PRO A 575 8.94 -10.51 -9.70
CA PRO A 575 7.91 -11.33 -10.34
C PRO A 575 7.19 -12.29 -9.38
N GLU A 576 7.84 -12.65 -8.26
CA GLU A 576 7.26 -13.53 -7.26
C GLU A 576 6.09 -12.89 -6.51
N VAL A 577 5.99 -11.55 -6.48
CA VAL A 577 4.99 -10.85 -5.67
C VAL A 577 3.97 -10.04 -6.46
N ILE A 578 4.08 -9.93 -7.79
CA ILE A 578 3.15 -9.13 -8.61
C ILE A 578 2.38 -9.96 -9.64
N ARG A 579 1.14 -9.51 -9.92
CA ARG A 579 0.26 -10.04 -10.95
C ARG A 579 -0.52 -8.89 -11.59
N VAL A 580 -0.75 -8.96 -12.90
CA VAL A 580 -1.54 -7.98 -13.65
C VAL A 580 -2.54 -8.71 -14.52
N TYR A 581 -3.83 -8.39 -14.35
CA TYR A 581 -4.93 -9.02 -15.06
C TYR A 581 -5.77 -7.99 -15.83
N LEU A 582 -6.09 -8.32 -17.06
CA LEU A 582 -6.88 -7.52 -17.99
C LEU A 582 -8.09 -8.32 -18.51
N PRO A 583 -9.07 -8.65 -17.65
CA PRO A 583 -10.25 -9.45 -18.03
C PRO A 583 -11.09 -8.69 -19.06
N PRO A 584 -11.47 -9.33 -20.19
CA PRO A 584 -12.23 -8.68 -21.27
C PRO A 584 -13.74 -8.57 -21.01
N ASP A 585 -14.29 -9.34 -20.06
CA ASP A 585 -15.73 -9.40 -19.77
C ASP A 585 -16.04 -9.73 -18.30
N ALA A 586 -17.34 -9.79 -17.95
CA ALA A 586 -17.78 -9.99 -16.57
C ALA A 586 -17.41 -11.37 -16.01
N ASN A 587 -17.54 -12.44 -16.79
CA ASN A 587 -17.26 -13.80 -16.32
C ASN A 587 -15.77 -14.02 -16.08
N THR A 588 -14.91 -13.46 -16.92
CA THR A 588 -13.47 -13.46 -16.68
C THR A 588 -13.08 -12.59 -15.49
N LEU A 589 -13.74 -11.44 -15.27
CA LEU A 589 -13.51 -10.60 -14.10
C LEU A 589 -13.90 -11.33 -12.80
N LEU A 590 -15.02 -12.04 -12.76
CA LEU A 590 -15.42 -12.86 -11.60
C LEU A 590 -14.36 -13.93 -11.29
N SER A 591 -13.94 -14.70 -12.29
CA SER A 591 -12.93 -15.75 -12.12
C SER A 591 -11.59 -15.20 -11.61
N VAL A 592 -11.14 -14.06 -12.16
CA VAL A 592 -9.91 -13.38 -11.72
C VAL A 592 -10.07 -12.85 -10.30
N THR A 593 -11.20 -12.23 -9.95
CA THR A 593 -11.43 -11.65 -8.62
C THR A 593 -11.45 -12.74 -7.55
N ASP A 594 -12.12 -13.88 -7.78
CA ASP A 594 -12.10 -15.02 -6.88
C ASP A 594 -10.67 -15.53 -6.64
N HIS A 595 -9.91 -15.73 -7.72
CA HIS A 595 -8.51 -16.14 -7.66
C HIS A 595 -7.66 -15.15 -6.84
N CYS A 596 -7.77 -13.85 -7.08
CA CYS A 596 -7.00 -12.81 -6.39
C CYS A 596 -7.33 -12.76 -4.90
N LEU A 597 -8.60 -12.84 -4.52
CA LEU A 597 -9.03 -12.82 -3.12
C LEU A 597 -8.61 -14.08 -2.34
N ARG A 598 -8.46 -15.23 -3.00
CA ARG A 598 -7.91 -16.46 -2.39
C ARG A 598 -6.39 -16.47 -2.31
N SER A 599 -5.72 -15.64 -3.10
CA SER A 599 -4.26 -15.59 -3.17
C SER A 599 -3.64 -14.98 -1.92
N ARG A 600 -2.38 -15.30 -1.67
CA ARG A 600 -1.62 -14.83 -0.52
C ARG A 600 -0.28 -14.29 -0.98
N HIS A 601 0.15 -13.21 -0.34
CA HIS A 601 1.49 -12.68 -0.51
C HIS A 601 1.78 -12.08 -1.89
N TYR A 602 0.71 -11.66 -2.61
CA TYR A 602 0.82 -11.01 -3.91
C TYR A 602 0.26 -9.58 -3.86
N ILE A 603 0.63 -8.82 -4.85
CA ILE A 603 -0.07 -7.62 -5.27
C ILE A 603 -0.71 -7.94 -6.61
N ASN A 604 -2.03 -7.94 -6.64
CA ASN A 604 -2.83 -8.20 -7.83
C ASN A 604 -3.38 -6.86 -8.33
N VAL A 605 -3.13 -6.55 -9.59
CA VAL A 605 -3.71 -5.40 -10.28
C VAL A 605 -4.69 -5.91 -11.33
N ILE A 606 -5.95 -5.54 -11.20
CA ILE A 606 -7.03 -5.91 -12.12
C ILE A 606 -7.52 -4.62 -12.77
N VAL A 607 -7.51 -4.53 -14.10
CA VAL A 607 -8.11 -3.41 -14.84
C VAL A 607 -9.36 -3.89 -15.52
N ALA A 608 -10.51 -3.26 -15.24
CA ALA A 608 -11.79 -3.67 -15.79
C ALA A 608 -12.75 -2.50 -16.04
N GLY A 609 -13.58 -2.64 -17.08
CA GLY A 609 -14.62 -1.68 -17.42
C GLY A 609 -15.82 -1.72 -16.47
N LYS A 610 -16.39 -0.56 -16.20
CA LYS A 610 -17.64 -0.39 -15.45
C LYS A 610 -18.85 -0.07 -16.32
N GLN A 611 -18.62 0.25 -17.58
CA GLN A 611 -19.68 0.57 -18.54
C GLN A 611 -20.28 -0.71 -19.14
N PRO A 612 -21.52 -0.65 -19.66
CA PRO A 612 -22.09 -1.74 -20.44
C PRO A 612 -21.18 -2.14 -21.60
N ALA A 613 -20.83 -3.43 -21.68
CA ALA A 613 -19.95 -3.99 -22.70
C ALA A 613 -20.38 -5.37 -23.15
N LEU A 614 -20.02 -5.75 -24.38
CA LEU A 614 -20.27 -7.07 -24.93
C LEU A 614 -19.59 -8.16 -24.09
N GLN A 615 -20.26 -9.31 -23.95
CA GLN A 615 -19.77 -10.47 -23.22
C GLN A 615 -19.40 -11.58 -24.22
N TYR A 616 -18.30 -12.25 -23.99
CA TYR A 616 -17.69 -13.15 -24.98
C TYR A 616 -17.67 -14.61 -24.56
N LEU A 617 -17.46 -14.90 -23.28
CA LEU A 617 -17.27 -16.22 -22.75
C LEU A 617 -18.36 -16.58 -21.75
N ASP A 618 -18.96 -17.79 -21.88
CA ASP A 618 -19.71 -18.37 -20.78
C ASP A 618 -18.76 -18.68 -19.60
N MET A 619 -19.31 -19.02 -18.45
CA MET A 619 -18.50 -19.19 -17.24
C MET A 619 -17.49 -20.34 -17.35
N GLU A 620 -17.83 -21.45 -17.98
CA GLU A 620 -16.90 -22.58 -18.15
C GLU A 620 -15.72 -22.21 -19.03
N ALA A 621 -15.97 -21.54 -20.15
CA ALA A 621 -14.92 -21.01 -21.02
C ALA A 621 -14.07 -19.93 -20.34
N ALA A 622 -14.70 -19.06 -19.53
CA ALA A 622 -14.01 -18.02 -18.78
C ALA A 622 -13.06 -18.60 -17.72
N ILE A 623 -13.50 -19.59 -16.94
CA ILE A 623 -12.65 -20.32 -15.98
C ILE A 623 -11.45 -20.96 -16.68
N LYS A 624 -11.70 -21.67 -17.79
CA LYS A 624 -10.65 -22.33 -18.56
C LYS A 624 -9.64 -21.31 -19.12
N HIS A 625 -10.14 -20.18 -19.63
CA HIS A 625 -9.31 -19.11 -20.19
C HIS A 625 -8.47 -18.40 -19.09
N CYS A 626 -9.08 -18.03 -17.98
CA CYS A 626 -8.39 -17.40 -16.84
C CYS A 626 -7.34 -18.33 -16.20
N THR A 627 -7.64 -19.63 -16.09
CA THR A 627 -6.68 -20.64 -15.58
C THR A 627 -5.42 -20.71 -16.45
N LYS A 628 -5.58 -20.59 -17.77
CA LYS A 628 -4.45 -20.50 -18.69
C LYS A 628 -3.79 -19.11 -18.71
N GLY A 629 -4.58 -18.07 -18.47
CA GLY A 629 -4.20 -16.65 -18.48
C GLY A 629 -4.02 -16.07 -19.88
N ILE A 630 -3.94 -16.92 -20.93
CA ILE A 630 -3.84 -16.56 -22.33
C ILE A 630 -4.41 -17.70 -23.18
N GLY A 631 -5.01 -17.38 -24.32
CA GLY A 631 -5.49 -18.44 -25.22
C GLY A 631 -5.90 -17.95 -26.59
N ILE A 632 -5.88 -18.89 -27.54
CA ILE A 632 -6.47 -18.70 -28.86
C ILE A 632 -7.99 -18.80 -28.72
N TRP A 633 -8.70 -17.80 -29.22
CA TRP A 633 -10.15 -17.83 -29.32
C TRP A 633 -10.57 -18.45 -30.64
N GLU A 634 -10.78 -19.77 -30.62
CA GLU A 634 -11.10 -20.58 -31.81
C GLU A 634 -12.36 -20.08 -32.53
N TRP A 635 -13.39 -19.64 -31.79
CA TRP A 635 -14.62 -19.10 -32.32
C TRP A 635 -14.46 -17.81 -33.12
N ALA A 636 -13.46 -17.02 -32.80
CA ALA A 636 -13.11 -15.78 -33.51
C ALA A 636 -12.06 -16.02 -34.61
N SER A 637 -11.30 -17.09 -34.54
CA SER A 637 -10.26 -17.44 -35.48
C SER A 637 -10.81 -18.19 -36.70
N ASN A 638 -10.13 -18.15 -37.85
CA ASN A 638 -10.47 -18.94 -39.04
C ASN A 638 -9.30 -19.76 -39.59
N ASP A 639 -8.19 -19.84 -38.86
CA ASP A 639 -7.02 -20.67 -39.28
C ASP A 639 -7.26 -22.18 -39.05
N LYS A 640 -8.31 -22.58 -38.33
CA LYS A 640 -8.72 -23.97 -38.04
C LYS A 640 -7.55 -24.87 -37.59
N GLY A 641 -6.65 -24.33 -36.76
CA GLY A 641 -5.44 -25.01 -36.30
C GLY A 641 -4.33 -25.15 -37.33
N SER A 642 -4.48 -24.56 -38.52
CA SER A 642 -3.38 -24.44 -39.50
C SER A 642 -2.50 -23.21 -39.17
N GLU A 643 -1.42 -23.01 -39.88
CA GLU A 643 -0.61 -21.80 -39.74
C GLU A 643 -1.41 -20.57 -40.22
N PRO A 644 -1.57 -19.53 -39.38
CA PRO A 644 -2.27 -18.30 -39.78
C PRO A 644 -1.40 -17.45 -40.72
N ASP A 645 -2.04 -16.52 -41.44
CA ASP A 645 -1.34 -15.46 -42.16
C ASP A 645 -0.96 -14.30 -41.23
N VAL A 646 -1.78 -14.07 -40.20
CA VAL A 646 -1.60 -13.03 -39.18
C VAL A 646 -2.16 -13.47 -37.83
N VAL A 647 -1.51 -13.04 -36.75
CA VAL A 647 -2.02 -13.15 -35.38
C VAL A 647 -2.55 -11.80 -34.95
N MET A 648 -3.80 -11.72 -34.53
CA MET A 648 -4.40 -10.55 -33.91
C MET A 648 -4.55 -10.81 -32.42
N ALA A 649 -3.75 -10.11 -31.61
CA ALA A 649 -3.71 -10.27 -30.16
C ALA A 649 -4.32 -9.07 -29.47
N CYS A 650 -4.93 -9.30 -28.29
CA CYS A 650 -5.54 -8.24 -27.50
C CYS A 650 -5.43 -8.49 -26.00
N ALA A 651 -5.31 -7.39 -25.24
CA ALA A 651 -5.35 -7.41 -23.78
C ALA A 651 -6.07 -6.16 -23.27
N GLY A 652 -7.16 -6.36 -22.52
CA GLY A 652 -8.10 -5.35 -22.03
C GLY A 652 -9.46 -5.43 -22.74
N ASP A 653 -10.50 -4.87 -22.15
CA ASP A 653 -11.88 -4.95 -22.64
C ASP A 653 -12.07 -4.20 -23.97
N VAL A 654 -11.71 -2.93 -24.04
CA VAL A 654 -11.83 -2.12 -25.28
C VAL A 654 -10.89 -2.61 -26.37
N PRO A 655 -9.60 -2.91 -26.12
CA PRO A 655 -8.73 -3.55 -27.13
C PRO A 655 -9.29 -4.87 -27.67
N THR A 656 -9.99 -5.66 -26.85
CA THR A 656 -10.64 -6.89 -27.27
C THR A 656 -11.81 -6.61 -28.21
N LEU A 657 -12.66 -5.63 -27.86
CA LEU A 657 -13.77 -5.19 -28.70
C LEU A 657 -13.29 -4.77 -30.11
N GLU A 658 -12.29 -3.90 -30.16
CA GLU A 658 -11.79 -3.36 -31.42
C GLU A 658 -11.06 -4.42 -32.25
N THR A 659 -10.33 -5.34 -31.60
CA THR A 659 -9.70 -6.49 -32.28
C THR A 659 -10.75 -7.40 -32.93
N LEU A 660 -11.81 -7.75 -32.21
CA LEU A 660 -12.89 -8.59 -32.74
C LEU A 660 -13.61 -7.90 -33.91
N ALA A 661 -13.90 -6.61 -33.80
CA ALA A 661 -14.52 -5.84 -34.88
C ALA A 661 -13.58 -5.73 -36.11
N ALA A 662 -12.27 -5.58 -35.91
CA ALA A 662 -11.31 -5.63 -37.02
C ALA A 662 -11.26 -6.99 -37.70
N VAL A 663 -11.30 -8.08 -36.92
CA VAL A 663 -11.36 -9.46 -37.43
C VAL A 663 -12.63 -9.70 -38.23
N ASP A 664 -13.78 -9.19 -37.78
CA ASP A 664 -15.05 -9.26 -38.50
C ASP A 664 -14.95 -8.57 -39.86
N ILE A 665 -14.39 -7.35 -39.93
CA ILE A 665 -14.11 -6.63 -41.17
C ILE A 665 -13.23 -7.45 -42.10
N LEU A 666 -12.09 -7.95 -41.61
CA LEU A 666 -11.15 -8.73 -42.41
C LEU A 666 -11.75 -10.01 -42.96
N ARG A 667 -12.57 -10.72 -42.17
CA ARG A 667 -13.25 -11.95 -42.61
C ARG A 667 -14.32 -11.70 -43.66
N ARG A 668 -14.95 -10.51 -43.66
CA ARG A 668 -15.96 -10.13 -44.68
C ARG A 668 -15.29 -9.68 -45.97
N GLU A 669 -14.25 -8.85 -45.88
CA GLU A 669 -13.63 -8.19 -46.99
C GLU A 669 -12.51 -9.03 -47.64
N ILE A 670 -11.86 -9.93 -46.88
CA ILE A 670 -10.75 -10.78 -47.32
C ILE A 670 -10.97 -12.21 -46.79
N PRO A 671 -11.97 -12.94 -47.29
CA PRO A 671 -12.35 -14.28 -46.73
C PRO A 671 -11.27 -15.33 -46.77
N GLU A 672 -10.29 -15.23 -47.67
CA GLU A 672 -9.15 -16.15 -47.79
C GLU A 672 -8.07 -15.92 -46.71
N LEU A 673 -8.05 -14.77 -46.07
CA LEU A 673 -7.08 -14.45 -45.03
C LEU A 673 -7.29 -15.30 -43.78
N LYS A 674 -6.24 -16.01 -43.35
CA LYS A 674 -6.27 -16.82 -42.10
C LYS A 674 -5.83 -15.99 -40.93
N VAL A 675 -6.76 -15.68 -40.07
CA VAL A 675 -6.54 -14.86 -38.85
C VAL A 675 -6.64 -15.76 -37.63
N ARG A 676 -5.66 -15.68 -36.74
CA ARG A 676 -5.68 -16.24 -35.40
C ARG A 676 -5.93 -15.12 -34.39
N VAL A 677 -6.92 -15.27 -33.52
CA VAL A 677 -7.23 -14.32 -32.44
C VAL A 677 -6.70 -14.88 -31.12
N VAL A 678 -5.93 -14.07 -30.42
CA VAL A 678 -5.33 -14.39 -29.11
C VAL A 678 -5.74 -13.34 -28.09
N ASN A 679 -6.40 -13.76 -27.00
CA ASN A 679 -6.72 -12.89 -25.89
C ASN A 679 -5.82 -13.19 -24.68
N ILE A 680 -5.36 -12.14 -24.01
CA ILE A 680 -4.47 -12.18 -22.85
C ILE A 680 -5.19 -11.57 -21.65
N VAL A 681 -5.46 -12.41 -20.63
CA VAL A 681 -6.00 -11.99 -19.33
C VAL A 681 -4.87 -11.73 -18.33
N ASP A 682 -3.91 -12.64 -18.20
CA ASP A 682 -2.75 -12.50 -17.34
C ASP A 682 -1.57 -11.97 -18.17
N LEU A 683 -1.30 -10.69 -17.99
CA LEU A 683 -0.27 -9.97 -18.76
C LEU A 683 1.12 -10.60 -18.57
N MET A 684 1.37 -11.21 -17.40
CA MET A 684 2.67 -11.81 -17.08
C MET A 684 2.98 -13.07 -17.91
N LYS A 685 1.99 -13.65 -18.58
CA LYS A 685 2.17 -14.75 -19.54
C LYS A 685 3.09 -14.38 -20.72
N LEU A 686 3.17 -13.09 -21.04
CA LEU A 686 4.01 -12.60 -22.12
C LEU A 686 5.51 -12.70 -21.82
N GLN A 687 5.90 -12.65 -20.54
CA GLN A 687 7.29 -12.83 -20.13
C GLN A 687 7.77 -14.28 -20.30
N PRO A 688 9.08 -14.49 -20.52
CA PRO A 688 9.69 -15.82 -20.48
C PRO A 688 9.50 -16.50 -19.10
N ALA A 689 9.34 -17.81 -19.07
CA ALA A 689 9.26 -18.61 -17.85
C ALA A 689 10.51 -18.45 -16.94
N SER A 690 11.64 -18.04 -17.51
CA SER A 690 12.86 -17.71 -16.76
C SER A 690 12.79 -16.36 -16.01
N GLU A 691 11.87 -15.48 -16.37
CA GLU A 691 11.76 -14.14 -15.82
C GLU A 691 10.53 -13.97 -14.91
N HIS A 692 9.48 -14.74 -15.14
CA HIS A 692 8.27 -14.67 -14.31
C HIS A 692 7.67 -16.07 -14.09
N PRO A 693 7.18 -16.40 -12.87
CA PRO A 693 6.57 -17.73 -12.60
C PRO A 693 5.36 -18.07 -13.47
N HIS A 694 4.61 -17.06 -13.94
CA HIS A 694 3.49 -17.23 -14.87
C HIS A 694 3.93 -17.20 -16.34
N GLY A 695 5.17 -16.81 -16.64
CA GLY A 695 5.67 -16.67 -18.00
C GLY A 695 5.59 -17.97 -18.80
N LEU A 696 5.32 -17.86 -20.09
CA LEU A 696 5.29 -19.00 -21.00
C LEU A 696 6.71 -19.46 -21.35
N SER A 697 6.87 -20.76 -21.59
CA SER A 697 8.06 -21.25 -22.30
C SER A 697 8.10 -20.68 -23.73
N ASP A 698 9.29 -20.59 -24.34
CA ASP A 698 9.38 -20.10 -25.71
C ASP A 698 8.61 -21.00 -26.68
N LYS A 699 8.61 -22.31 -26.45
CA LYS A 699 7.84 -23.26 -27.24
C LYS A 699 6.32 -23.02 -27.18
N ASP A 700 5.79 -22.76 -25.98
CA ASP A 700 4.37 -22.46 -25.81
C ASP A 700 4.00 -21.10 -26.39
N PHE A 701 4.86 -20.10 -26.21
CA PHE A 701 4.70 -18.77 -26.80
C PHE A 701 4.68 -18.87 -28.35
N ASP A 702 5.66 -19.54 -28.97
CA ASP A 702 5.76 -19.69 -30.41
C ASP A 702 4.59 -20.50 -31.00
N SER A 703 4.01 -21.46 -30.24
CA SER A 703 2.81 -22.19 -30.67
C SER A 703 1.57 -21.29 -30.79
N ILE A 704 1.48 -20.26 -29.96
CA ILE A 704 0.38 -19.27 -29.96
C ILE A 704 0.62 -18.17 -30.98
N PHE A 705 1.81 -17.54 -30.96
CA PHE A 705 2.14 -16.32 -31.68
C PHE A 705 2.89 -16.58 -33.01
N THR A 706 3.20 -17.84 -33.33
CA THR A 706 4.06 -18.24 -34.46
C THR A 706 5.51 -17.75 -34.34
N THR A 707 6.38 -18.17 -35.27
CA THR A 707 7.80 -17.77 -35.25
C THR A 707 8.15 -16.72 -36.32
N ASN A 708 7.23 -16.42 -37.25
CA ASN A 708 7.54 -15.61 -38.42
C ASN A 708 6.34 -14.84 -39.02
N LYS A 709 5.14 -14.95 -38.45
CA LYS A 709 3.97 -14.23 -38.97
C LYS A 709 3.81 -12.87 -38.32
N PRO A 710 3.22 -11.88 -39.00
CA PRO A 710 2.89 -10.60 -38.38
C PRO A 710 1.98 -10.80 -37.18
N ILE A 711 2.25 -10.04 -36.08
CA ILE A 711 1.42 -9.99 -34.89
C ILE A 711 0.95 -8.55 -34.74
N ILE A 712 -0.36 -8.32 -34.84
CA ILE A 712 -0.99 -7.04 -34.55
C ILE A 712 -1.56 -7.15 -33.14
N PHE A 713 -1.05 -6.33 -32.21
CA PHE A 713 -1.39 -6.41 -30.80
C PHE A 713 -2.10 -5.13 -30.34
N ALA A 714 -3.36 -5.23 -29.99
CA ALA A 714 -4.14 -4.18 -29.36
C ALA A 714 -4.01 -4.27 -27.84
N TYR A 715 -3.41 -3.26 -27.22
CA TYR A 715 -3.08 -3.25 -25.79
C TYR A 715 -3.74 -2.08 -25.05
N HIS A 716 -4.16 -2.36 -23.84
CA HIS A 716 -4.83 -1.39 -22.96
C HIS A 716 -3.98 -0.15 -22.65
N GLY A 717 -2.72 -0.33 -22.33
CA GLY A 717 -1.80 0.73 -21.89
C GLY A 717 -0.80 1.18 -22.96
N TYR A 718 0.37 1.63 -22.54
CA TYR A 718 1.42 2.11 -23.44
C TYR A 718 2.06 0.95 -24.23
N PRO A 719 2.19 1.07 -25.56
CA PRO A 719 2.74 -0.02 -26.41
C PRO A 719 4.11 -0.54 -25.99
N TRP A 720 4.95 0.33 -25.44
CA TRP A 720 6.30 -0.01 -25.01
C TRP A 720 6.35 -1.16 -24.00
N LEU A 721 5.33 -1.29 -23.15
CA LEU A 721 5.28 -2.35 -22.16
C LEU A 721 5.23 -3.73 -22.81
N ILE A 722 4.41 -3.92 -23.84
CA ILE A 722 4.31 -5.19 -24.56
C ILE A 722 5.66 -5.53 -25.22
N HIS A 723 6.31 -4.56 -25.86
CA HIS A 723 7.65 -4.76 -26.41
C HIS A 723 8.67 -5.16 -25.35
N ARG A 724 8.60 -4.55 -24.16
CA ARG A 724 9.47 -4.91 -23.03
C ARG A 724 9.21 -6.33 -22.52
N LEU A 725 7.96 -6.75 -22.41
CA LEU A 725 7.61 -8.09 -21.93
C LEU A 725 8.00 -9.20 -22.93
N THR A 726 8.16 -8.85 -24.21
CA THR A 726 8.35 -9.80 -25.31
C THR A 726 9.66 -9.67 -26.08
N TYR A 727 10.56 -8.74 -25.71
CA TYR A 727 11.77 -8.43 -26.48
C TYR A 727 12.70 -9.63 -26.73
N ARG A 728 12.61 -10.69 -25.91
CA ARG A 728 13.39 -11.94 -26.05
C ARG A 728 12.66 -13.03 -26.85
N ARG A 729 11.42 -12.78 -27.27
CA ARG A 729 10.61 -13.78 -27.99
C ARG A 729 11.09 -13.90 -29.43
N THR A 730 11.02 -15.11 -29.99
CA THR A 730 11.48 -15.45 -31.34
C THR A 730 10.91 -14.51 -32.40
N ASN A 731 9.61 -14.23 -32.33
CA ASN A 731 8.89 -13.44 -33.33
C ASN A 731 8.73 -11.95 -33.00
N HIS A 732 9.58 -11.41 -32.13
CA HIS A 732 9.46 -10.02 -31.67
C HIS A 732 9.56 -8.99 -32.81
N ASN A 733 10.37 -9.25 -33.85
CA ASN A 733 10.54 -8.33 -34.98
C ASN A 733 9.26 -8.14 -35.81
N ASN A 734 8.31 -9.07 -35.75
CA ASN A 734 7.02 -8.98 -36.43
C ASN A 734 5.89 -8.53 -35.53
N LEU A 735 6.20 -8.10 -34.30
CA LEU A 735 5.23 -7.61 -33.33
C LEU A 735 4.99 -6.13 -33.53
N HIS A 736 3.73 -5.77 -33.78
CA HIS A 736 3.26 -4.41 -33.99
C HIS A 736 2.17 -4.11 -32.96
N VAL A 737 2.47 -3.22 -32.02
CA VAL A 737 1.59 -2.92 -30.88
C VAL A 737 0.90 -1.59 -31.07
N ARG A 738 -0.42 -1.56 -30.89
CA ARG A 738 -1.24 -0.39 -30.72
C ARG A 738 -1.71 -0.29 -29.28
N GLY A 739 -1.75 0.92 -28.75
CA GLY A 739 -2.14 1.20 -27.36
C GLY A 739 -2.27 2.70 -27.17
N TYR A 740 -2.33 3.13 -25.92
CA TYR A 740 -2.46 4.55 -25.59
C TYR A 740 -1.19 5.33 -25.97
N LYS A 741 -1.37 6.51 -26.60
CA LYS A 741 -0.27 7.35 -27.11
C LYS A 741 -0.31 8.78 -26.56
N GLU A 742 -0.94 9.02 -25.45
CA GLU A 742 -1.19 10.36 -24.88
C GLU A 742 -2.08 11.25 -25.77
N GLU A 743 -2.85 10.65 -26.68
CA GLU A 743 -3.84 11.37 -27.48
C GLU A 743 -5.20 11.23 -26.82
N GLY A 744 -5.68 12.32 -26.22
CA GLY A 744 -6.95 12.37 -25.53
C GLY A 744 -7.50 13.77 -25.41
N THR A 745 -8.81 13.87 -25.44
CA THR A 745 -9.58 15.12 -25.33
C THR A 745 -11.00 14.78 -24.91
N THR A 746 -11.87 15.77 -24.83
CA THR A 746 -13.32 15.53 -24.79
C THR A 746 -13.79 15.13 -26.17
N THR A 747 -14.25 13.88 -26.31
CA THR A 747 -14.67 13.30 -27.58
C THR A 747 -15.72 12.19 -27.34
N THR A 748 -15.83 11.21 -28.22
CA THR A 748 -16.69 10.03 -28.09
C THR A 748 -15.88 8.77 -27.76
N PRO A 749 -16.49 7.71 -27.19
CA PRO A 749 -15.77 6.48 -26.85
C PRO A 749 -15.00 5.86 -28.02
N PHE A 750 -15.57 5.85 -29.23
CA PHE A 750 -14.86 5.30 -30.37
C PHE A 750 -13.80 6.27 -30.91
N ASP A 751 -14.04 7.59 -30.92
CA ASP A 751 -13.02 8.56 -31.33
C ASP A 751 -11.80 8.53 -30.40
N MET A 752 -12.00 8.17 -29.12
CA MET A 752 -10.87 8.00 -28.19
C MET A 752 -9.90 6.90 -28.65
N VAL A 753 -10.40 5.78 -29.17
CA VAL A 753 -9.53 4.73 -29.75
C VAL A 753 -9.01 5.11 -31.13
N VAL A 754 -9.74 5.91 -31.92
CA VAL A 754 -9.29 6.44 -33.21
C VAL A 754 -8.09 7.38 -33.06
N LEU A 755 -8.14 8.30 -32.10
CA LEU A 755 -7.04 9.22 -31.79
C LEU A 755 -5.73 8.47 -31.46
N ASN A 756 -5.85 7.27 -30.88
CA ASN A 756 -4.75 6.43 -30.50
C ASN A 756 -4.41 5.31 -31.53
N ASP A 757 -5.02 5.31 -32.72
CA ASP A 757 -4.90 4.30 -33.77
C ASP A 757 -5.16 2.86 -33.27
N LEU A 758 -5.99 2.70 -32.27
CA LEU A 758 -6.33 1.40 -31.67
C LEU A 758 -7.66 0.85 -32.20
N ASP A 759 -8.39 1.63 -32.97
CA ASP A 759 -9.71 1.29 -33.49
C ASP A 759 -9.65 0.19 -34.56
N ARG A 760 -10.80 -0.42 -34.80
CA ARG A 760 -10.97 -1.53 -35.77
C ARG A 760 -10.48 -1.25 -37.18
N PHE A 761 -10.57 0.00 -37.64
CA PHE A 761 -10.13 0.37 -38.99
C PHE A 761 -8.62 0.42 -39.07
N HIS A 762 -7.94 1.09 -38.12
CA HIS A 762 -6.48 1.12 -38.07
C HIS A 762 -5.87 -0.28 -37.86
N LEU A 763 -6.49 -1.13 -37.01
CA LEU A 763 -6.03 -2.51 -36.82
C LEU A 763 -6.15 -3.34 -38.09
N ALA A 764 -7.24 -3.21 -38.84
CA ALA A 764 -7.39 -3.89 -40.14
C ALA A 764 -6.43 -3.36 -41.21
N ILE A 765 -6.20 -2.05 -41.25
CA ILE A 765 -5.17 -1.42 -42.12
C ILE A 765 -3.79 -1.95 -41.77
N ASP A 766 -3.47 -2.12 -40.50
CA ASP A 766 -2.17 -2.68 -40.07
C ASP A 766 -1.98 -4.12 -40.57
N VAL A 767 -3.00 -4.95 -40.58
CA VAL A 767 -2.97 -6.31 -41.15
C VAL A 767 -2.67 -6.22 -42.65
N ILE A 768 -3.43 -5.38 -43.41
CA ILE A 768 -3.25 -5.22 -44.86
C ILE A 768 -1.84 -4.77 -45.20
N ASN A 769 -1.27 -3.86 -44.42
CA ASN A 769 0.08 -3.33 -44.68
C ASN A 769 1.20 -4.35 -44.40
N ARG A 770 0.96 -5.39 -43.54
CA ARG A 770 2.01 -6.28 -43.04
C ARG A 770 1.93 -7.71 -43.54
N VAL A 771 0.79 -8.12 -44.07
CA VAL A 771 0.64 -9.43 -44.69
C VAL A 771 1.12 -9.35 -46.13
N PRO A 772 2.25 -10.00 -46.50
CA PRO A 772 2.97 -9.72 -47.76
C PRO A 772 2.16 -9.92 -49.05
N HIS A 773 1.24 -10.89 -49.06
CA HIS A 773 0.46 -11.24 -50.24
C HIS A 773 -0.79 -10.35 -50.46
N LEU A 774 -1.15 -9.51 -49.51
CA LEU A 774 -2.32 -8.64 -49.61
C LEU A 774 -2.00 -7.37 -50.43
N GLY A 775 -0.93 -6.69 -50.18
CA GLY A 775 -0.37 -5.57 -50.90
C GLY A 775 -1.36 -4.75 -51.74
N SER A 776 -1.13 -4.70 -53.02
CA SER A 776 -1.93 -3.98 -54.00
C SER A 776 -3.37 -4.53 -54.14
N ASN A 777 -3.60 -5.82 -53.84
CA ASN A 777 -4.92 -6.44 -53.97
C ASN A 777 -5.91 -5.94 -52.91
N ALA A 778 -5.41 -5.49 -51.78
CA ALA A 778 -6.24 -4.93 -50.71
C ALA A 778 -6.23 -3.40 -50.66
N ALA A 779 -5.65 -2.72 -51.68
CA ALA A 779 -5.57 -1.25 -51.67
C ALA A 779 -6.94 -0.57 -51.66
N TYR A 780 -7.95 -1.15 -52.30
CA TYR A 780 -9.34 -0.64 -52.25
C TYR A 780 -9.92 -0.74 -50.83
N ILE A 781 -9.72 -1.89 -50.19
CA ILE A 781 -10.22 -2.10 -48.82
C ILE A 781 -9.58 -1.08 -47.85
N LYS A 782 -8.28 -0.89 -47.97
CA LYS A 782 -7.54 0.11 -47.17
C LYS A 782 -8.14 1.51 -47.40
N GLN A 783 -8.44 1.91 -48.63
CA GLN A 783 -9.05 3.22 -48.92
C GLN A 783 -10.44 3.31 -48.30
N MET A 784 -11.26 2.28 -48.42
CA MET A 784 -12.59 2.21 -47.79
C MET A 784 -12.50 2.43 -46.27
N LEU A 785 -11.54 1.79 -45.59
CA LEU A 785 -11.35 1.94 -44.16
C LEU A 785 -10.90 3.36 -43.76
N GLN A 786 -10.04 3.98 -44.61
CA GLN A 786 -9.64 5.37 -44.42
C GLN A 786 -10.83 6.35 -44.63
N ASP A 787 -11.69 6.08 -45.60
CA ASP A 787 -12.90 6.89 -45.82
C ASP A 787 -13.85 6.77 -44.62
N LYS A 788 -13.96 5.59 -44.00
CA LYS A 788 -14.75 5.38 -42.77
C LYS A 788 -14.24 6.21 -41.57
N LEU A 789 -12.95 6.36 -41.41
CA LEU A 789 -12.37 7.24 -40.37
C LEU A 789 -12.76 8.71 -40.60
N ILE A 790 -12.76 9.15 -41.87
CA ILE A 790 -13.19 10.53 -42.21
C ILE A 790 -14.67 10.70 -41.97
N GLU A 791 -15.51 9.74 -42.43
CA GLU A 791 -16.94 9.73 -42.21
C GLU A 791 -17.28 9.80 -40.70
N HIS A 792 -16.64 8.99 -39.90
CA HIS A 792 -16.78 9.00 -38.44
C HIS A 792 -16.45 10.37 -37.84
N LYS A 793 -15.33 10.97 -38.25
CA LYS A 793 -14.93 12.29 -37.73
C LYS A 793 -15.92 13.39 -38.07
N LEU A 794 -16.50 13.36 -39.28
CA LEU A 794 -17.55 14.28 -39.65
C LEU A 794 -18.81 14.03 -38.81
N TYR A 795 -19.22 12.76 -38.65
CA TYR A 795 -20.41 12.39 -37.92
C TYR A 795 -20.39 12.85 -36.46
N ILE A 796 -19.30 12.56 -35.70
CA ILE A 796 -19.18 12.95 -34.29
C ILE A 796 -19.18 14.49 -34.13
N THR A 797 -18.64 15.20 -35.10
CA THR A 797 -18.62 16.69 -35.07
C THR A 797 -20.03 17.28 -35.22
N GLU A 798 -20.91 16.60 -35.96
CA GLU A 798 -22.29 17.02 -36.18
C GLU A 798 -23.22 16.54 -35.08
N HIS A 799 -23.08 15.29 -34.62
CA HIS A 799 -24.06 14.63 -33.77
C HIS A 799 -23.61 14.50 -32.29
N GLY A 800 -22.32 14.61 -31.99
CA GLY A 800 -21.80 14.47 -30.63
C GLY A 800 -21.85 13.05 -30.07
N GLU A 801 -22.01 12.04 -30.93
CA GLU A 801 -22.05 10.62 -30.60
C GLU A 801 -21.37 9.78 -31.67
N ASP A 802 -21.00 8.53 -31.37
CA ASP A 802 -20.41 7.61 -32.34
C ASP A 802 -21.40 7.18 -33.41
N MET A 803 -20.93 6.93 -34.65
CA MET A 803 -21.76 6.39 -35.72
C MET A 803 -22.46 5.10 -35.26
N PRO A 804 -23.76 4.91 -35.61
CA PRO A 804 -24.49 3.70 -35.21
C PRO A 804 -23.80 2.38 -35.56
N GLU A 805 -23.15 2.31 -36.71
CA GLU A 805 -22.47 1.09 -37.17
C GLU A 805 -21.24 0.70 -36.33
N VAL A 806 -20.61 1.65 -35.64
CA VAL A 806 -19.52 1.39 -34.72
C VAL A 806 -20.02 1.23 -33.27
N ARG A 807 -20.98 2.06 -32.85
CA ARG A 807 -21.59 2.03 -31.52
C ARG A 807 -22.36 0.73 -31.26
N ASP A 808 -23.19 0.31 -32.22
CA ASP A 808 -24.14 -0.79 -32.08
C ASP A 808 -23.58 -2.11 -32.67
N TRP A 809 -22.28 -2.15 -32.97
CA TRP A 809 -21.63 -3.36 -33.50
C TRP A 809 -21.70 -4.50 -32.52
N THR A 810 -22.04 -5.71 -33.05
CA THR A 810 -22.00 -6.98 -32.30
C THR A 810 -21.29 -8.04 -33.13
N TRP A 811 -20.75 -9.06 -32.45
CA TRP A 811 -20.14 -10.18 -33.16
C TRP A 811 -21.20 -11.05 -33.82
N GLU A 812 -21.17 -11.20 -35.15
CA GLU A 812 -22.00 -12.11 -35.92
C GLU A 812 -21.13 -13.24 -36.48
N ASP A 813 -21.52 -14.50 -36.24
CA ASP A 813 -20.81 -15.63 -36.84
C ASP A 813 -21.08 -15.68 -38.35
N ILE A 814 -20.09 -15.31 -39.15
CA ILE A 814 -20.16 -15.28 -40.61
C ILE A 814 -20.36 -16.68 -41.19
N GLY A 815 -19.95 -17.75 -40.47
CA GLY A 815 -20.16 -19.14 -40.86
C GLY A 815 -21.60 -19.60 -40.85
N ALA A 816 -22.46 -18.99 -40.05
CA ALA A 816 -23.91 -19.35 -39.99
C ALA A 816 -24.74 -18.80 -41.12
N LYS A 817 -24.29 -17.81 -41.90
CA LYS A 817 -24.98 -17.18 -43.05
C LYS A 817 -24.81 -17.93 -44.37
N THR A 818 -23.83 -18.86 -44.49
CA THR A 818 -23.54 -19.61 -45.72
C THR A 818 -24.42 -20.82 -45.94
N ASP A 819 -25.19 -21.26 -44.94
CA ASP A 819 -26.09 -22.41 -45.04
C ASP A 819 -27.57 -22.08 -45.34
N ILE A 820 -27.92 -20.77 -45.53
CA ILE A 820 -29.26 -20.35 -45.91
C ILE A 820 -29.23 -19.83 -47.36
N GLY A 821 -29.26 -20.72 -48.32
CA GLY A 821 -29.53 -20.25 -49.67
C GLY A 821 -29.10 -21.13 -50.82
N HIS A 822 -29.46 -22.41 -50.84
CA HIS A 822 -29.67 -23.18 -52.09
C HIS A 822 -30.76 -24.24 -51.84
N GLU A 823 -32.00 -23.81 -51.61
CA GLU A 823 -33.15 -24.62 -51.96
C GLU A 823 -34.03 -23.83 -52.92
N GLY A 824 -34.08 -24.29 -54.15
CA GLY A 824 -35.22 -24.25 -55.04
C GLY A 824 -35.34 -23.11 -56.02
N SER A 825 -34.93 -23.36 -57.22
CA SER A 825 -35.82 -23.22 -58.38
C SER A 825 -35.49 -24.22 -59.45
#